data_a132407e77666de672576087b346d8f5
#
_entry.id   a132407e77666de672576087b346d8f5
#
_cell.length_a   1.000
_cell.length_b   1.000
_cell.length_c   1.000
_cell.angle_alpha   90.00
_cell.angle_beta   90.00
_cell.angle_gamma   90.00
#
_symmetry.space_group_name_H-M   'P 1'
#
loop_
_entity.id
_entity.type
_entity.pdbx_description
1 polymer ?
#
loop_
_entity_poly.entity_id
_entity_poly.type
_entity_poly.pdbx_seq_one_letter_code
_entity_poly.pdbx_strand_id
1 'polypeptide(L)'
;MHNGVMKAWLESSHLAGANATYVEDLYELYLSDPDLVSEEWKRVFDGLPAHPTNVVEQPHSRVRDYFRRLAQETKHYNVQVSDPEVDAKQVKVLQLINAYRFRGHEAAKLDPLGLWNRPEVAELNPSFHNLTQEDMEETFNVGSFAIGKDTMKLKDIYQSLQKIYCGSVGAEYMHITDTEQKRWIQQRLEPVVGTPVFSKEEKRTFLEELTAAEGLERYLGAKFPGAKRFSLEGGDALVPMTKEMIRHAGASGMREVVIGMAHRGRLNMLVNVLGKKPQDLFDEFAGKHGEGWGTGDVKYHQGFSADFATPGGDVHLALAFNPSHLEIVNPVVMGSVRARQDRLGDEDCSKVLPITIHGDSAIAGQGVVAETFNMSQARGFCVGGTVRIVVNNQVGFTTSNPRDTRSTMYCTDIAKMVQAPIFHVNSDDPEAVAFVTRLALDYRNEFKRDVVIDLVCYRRHGHNEADEPNATQPLMYQKIKKHPTPRKLYADVLTERGECDLETATQLVNEYRDALDHGEVVVKEWRPMAMHSVDWSPYLGHDWHIPWNSEYAMERLQDLGRRVCQYPESHVLHSRVEKIYQDRLSMISGEKMLDWGMAETLAYATLLDDGKRIRISGQDSGRGTFFHRHAVLHNQNDASTYIPLSQIHAGQGPFEVFDSVLSEEAVLAFEYGYATAEPSGLTLWEAQFGDFANGAQVVIDQFISSGEQKWGRLCGLTMLLPHGYEGQGPEHSSARLERYLQLCAEQNMQVVVPSTPAQVYHMIRRQVVRPMRRPLVVMSPKSLLRHPLCVSSMEDLAHGTFQPAIGEIDALNPSQVKRVVFCSGKVYYDLLEQRRANEQQDVAIVRIEQLYPFPLEEVQAAIANYTNVVDYVWCQEEPQNQGAWYSSQHNFRAAIPAGADLKYAGRPASASPAVGYMSVHMKQQKALIEDALTLA
;
A
#
# COMPACT_ATOMS: atom_id res chain seq x y z
N MET A 1 -8.97 28.61 18.47
CA MET A 1 -10.22 29.21 17.97
C MET A 1 -11.38 29.19 18.97
N HIS A 2 -11.44 28.31 20.00
CA HIS A 2 -12.57 28.30 20.93
C HIS A 2 -12.59 29.42 21.96
N ASN A 3 -11.47 30.01 22.35
CA ASN A 3 -11.45 31.03 23.40
C ASN A 3 -11.97 32.42 22.97
N GLY A 4 -11.84 32.80 21.70
CA GLY A 4 -12.29 34.13 21.23
C GLY A 4 -13.81 34.20 21.05
N VAL A 5 -14.40 33.19 20.47
CA VAL A 5 -15.86 33.09 20.23
C VAL A 5 -16.62 32.92 21.54
N MET A 6 -16.07 32.14 22.48
CA MET A 6 -16.69 31.93 23.79
C MET A 6 -16.60 33.19 24.68
N LYS A 7 -15.53 33.99 24.56
CA LYS A 7 -15.38 35.26 25.23
C LYS A 7 -16.34 36.35 24.68
N ALA A 8 -16.47 36.44 23.34
CA ALA A 8 -17.44 37.32 22.70
C ALA A 8 -18.89 36.94 23.03
N TRP A 9 -19.15 35.64 23.14
CA TRP A 9 -20.48 35.11 23.56
C TRP A 9 -20.82 35.44 25.02
N LEU A 10 -19.89 35.32 25.93
CA LEU A 10 -20.01 35.69 27.33
C LEU A 10 -20.14 37.21 27.51
N GLU A 11 -19.44 38.00 26.72
CA GLU A 11 -19.51 39.47 26.70
C GLU A 11 -20.85 39.99 26.13
N SER A 12 -21.53 39.26 25.26
CA SER A 12 -22.86 39.56 24.70
C SER A 12 -24.03 38.98 25.50
N SER A 13 -23.77 38.26 26.59
CA SER A 13 -24.81 37.56 27.39
C SER A 13 -25.85 38.50 27.98
N HIS A 14 -25.55 39.81 28.16
CA HIS A 14 -26.49 40.82 28.59
C HIS A 14 -27.53 41.21 27.52
N LEU A 15 -27.31 40.83 26.25
CA LEU A 15 -28.23 41.03 25.14
C LEU A 15 -29.26 39.88 25.04
N ALA A 16 -29.08 38.80 25.80
CA ALA A 16 -29.96 37.61 25.79
C ALA A 16 -30.83 37.59 27.02
N GLY A 17 -31.91 36.80 26.97
CA GLY A 17 -32.85 36.59 28.10
C GLY A 17 -34.17 37.32 27.95
N ALA A 18 -34.76 37.79 29.06
CA ALA A 18 -36.12 38.41 29.08
C ALA A 18 -36.22 39.67 28.19
N ASN A 19 -35.15 40.35 27.92
CA ASN A 19 -35.12 41.56 27.09
C ASN A 19 -34.73 41.32 25.62
N ALA A 20 -34.54 40.06 25.22
CA ALA A 20 -34.03 39.71 23.88
C ALA A 20 -34.87 40.32 22.74
N THR A 21 -36.19 40.27 22.89
CA THR A 21 -37.13 40.84 21.91
C THR A 21 -36.99 42.38 21.77
N TYR A 22 -36.82 43.07 22.90
CA TYR A 22 -36.61 44.50 22.88
C TYR A 22 -35.28 44.89 22.26
N VAL A 23 -34.23 44.13 22.56
CA VAL A 23 -32.89 44.36 21.98
C VAL A 23 -32.90 44.04 20.47
N GLU A 24 -33.63 43.03 20.07
CA GLU A 24 -33.83 42.63 18.67
C GLU A 24 -34.54 43.76 17.88
N ASP A 25 -35.60 44.32 18.42
CA ASP A 25 -36.32 45.46 17.82
C ASP A 25 -35.43 46.70 17.65
N LEU A 26 -34.61 46.98 18.64
CA LEU A 26 -33.62 48.09 18.57
C LEU A 26 -32.54 47.78 17.52
N TYR A 27 -32.07 46.53 17.41
CA TYR A 27 -31.07 46.13 16.41
C TYR A 27 -31.64 46.24 14.98
N GLU A 28 -32.88 45.91 14.77
CA GLU A 28 -33.55 46.09 13.47
C GLU A 28 -33.70 47.58 13.09
N LEU A 29 -33.97 48.48 14.07
CA LEU A 29 -33.93 49.92 13.86
C LEU A 29 -32.56 50.40 13.47
N TYR A 30 -31.52 49.89 14.15
CA TYR A 30 -30.10 50.21 13.84
C TYR A 30 -29.71 49.69 12.43
N LEU A 31 -30.13 48.50 12.00
CA LEU A 31 -29.90 47.99 10.66
C LEU A 31 -30.61 48.82 9.57
N SER A 32 -31.73 49.44 9.89
CA SER A 32 -32.46 50.30 8.96
C SER A 32 -31.86 51.71 8.86
N ASP A 33 -31.50 52.29 9.96
CA ASP A 33 -30.80 53.59 10.09
C ASP A 33 -30.11 53.67 11.48
N PRO A 34 -28.78 53.67 11.58
CA PRO A 34 -28.05 53.72 12.84
C PRO A 34 -28.39 54.91 13.72
N ASP A 35 -28.92 56.02 13.15
CA ASP A 35 -29.31 57.22 13.89
C ASP A 35 -30.68 57.12 14.56
N LEU A 36 -31.43 56.02 14.33
CA LEU A 36 -32.73 55.76 15.01
C LEU A 36 -32.58 55.15 16.39
N VAL A 37 -31.38 54.79 16.80
CA VAL A 37 -31.09 54.25 18.14
C VAL A 37 -30.25 55.22 18.98
N SER A 38 -30.30 55.10 20.31
CA SER A 38 -29.46 55.96 21.15
C SER A 38 -27.96 55.67 20.98
N GLU A 39 -27.14 56.69 21.21
CA GLU A 39 -25.66 56.58 21.12
C GLU A 39 -25.05 55.47 21.97
N GLU A 40 -25.74 55.01 23.03
CA GLU A 40 -25.37 53.86 23.85
C GLU A 40 -25.58 52.55 23.10
N TRP A 41 -26.72 52.38 22.48
CA TRP A 41 -27.04 51.21 21.69
C TRP A 41 -26.25 51.16 20.38
N LYS A 42 -26.03 52.28 19.75
CA LYS A 42 -25.18 52.37 18.57
C LYS A 42 -23.78 51.84 18.86
N ARG A 43 -23.12 52.23 19.97
CA ARG A 43 -21.83 51.69 20.39
C ARG A 43 -21.85 50.18 20.67
N VAL A 44 -22.92 49.67 21.22
CA VAL A 44 -23.08 48.21 21.46
C VAL A 44 -23.16 47.44 20.15
N PHE A 45 -23.95 47.93 19.20
CA PHE A 45 -24.14 47.26 17.91
C PHE A 45 -22.94 47.39 16.97
N ASP A 46 -22.22 48.52 16.99
CA ASP A 46 -20.95 48.71 16.28
C ASP A 46 -19.85 47.77 16.79
N GLY A 47 -19.94 47.34 18.05
CA GLY A 47 -18.99 46.41 18.67
C GLY A 47 -19.30 44.93 18.43
N LEU A 48 -20.37 44.59 17.73
CA LEU A 48 -20.69 43.19 17.41
C LEU A 48 -19.75 42.67 16.31
N PRO A 49 -19.26 41.44 16.41
CA PRO A 49 -18.35 40.87 15.41
C PRO A 49 -19.04 40.77 14.04
N ALA A 50 -18.48 41.41 13.03
CA ALA A 50 -18.95 41.35 11.65
C ALA A 50 -18.79 39.90 11.10
N HIS A 51 -19.78 39.42 10.36
CA HIS A 51 -19.72 38.12 9.71
C HIS A 51 -18.59 38.09 8.67
N PRO A 52 -17.76 37.03 8.62
CA PRO A 52 -16.57 36.96 7.73
C PRO A 52 -16.88 36.85 6.24
N THR A 53 -18.13 36.83 5.81
CA THR A 53 -18.56 36.85 4.41
C THR A 53 -19.38 38.11 4.15
N ASN A 54 -19.26 38.74 2.98
CA ASN A 54 -20.00 39.91 2.51
C ASN A 54 -21.55 39.62 2.35
N VAL A 55 -22.15 38.99 3.32
CA VAL A 55 -23.59 38.77 3.37
C VAL A 55 -24.23 39.99 4.01
N VAL A 56 -25.11 40.67 3.27
CA VAL A 56 -25.95 41.76 3.81
C VAL A 56 -26.87 41.17 4.87
N GLU A 57 -26.72 41.59 6.11
CA GLU A 57 -27.56 41.15 7.23
C GLU A 57 -29.02 41.55 7.00
N GLN A 58 -29.93 40.60 7.18
CA GLN A 58 -31.36 40.79 6.94
C GLN A 58 -32.09 40.90 8.29
N PRO A 59 -33.01 41.89 8.48
CA PRO A 59 -33.83 41.98 9.66
C PRO A 59 -34.61 40.68 9.93
N HIS A 60 -34.55 40.19 11.17
CA HIS A 60 -35.27 38.98 11.58
C HIS A 60 -36.80 39.11 11.45
N SER A 61 -37.36 40.31 11.57
CA SER A 61 -38.77 40.59 11.28
C SER A 61 -39.13 40.21 9.83
N ARG A 62 -38.31 40.48 8.84
CA ARG A 62 -38.55 40.10 7.44
C ARG A 62 -38.51 38.57 7.26
N VAL A 63 -37.62 37.90 7.98
CA VAL A 63 -37.54 36.43 7.96
C VAL A 63 -38.77 35.82 8.64
N ARG A 64 -39.17 36.37 9.81
CA ARG A 64 -40.41 35.95 10.49
C ARG A 64 -41.65 36.20 9.65
N ASP A 65 -41.79 37.36 8.97
CA ASP A 65 -42.92 37.67 8.11
C ASP A 65 -42.92 36.82 6.84
N TYR A 66 -41.77 36.45 6.34
CA TYR A 66 -41.66 35.47 5.24
C TYR A 66 -42.23 34.12 5.68
N PHE A 67 -41.81 33.59 6.82
CA PHE A 67 -42.35 32.34 7.33
C PHE A 67 -43.82 32.44 7.75
N ARG A 68 -44.29 33.59 8.28
CA ARG A 68 -45.71 33.84 8.55
C ARG A 68 -46.54 33.85 7.28
N ARG A 69 -46.05 34.48 6.21
CA ARG A 69 -46.70 34.45 4.88
C ARG A 69 -46.68 33.02 4.32
N LEU A 70 -45.54 32.31 4.46
CA LEU A 70 -45.45 30.91 4.03
C LEU A 70 -46.43 30.00 4.81
N ALA A 71 -46.63 30.28 6.09
CA ALA A 71 -47.58 29.55 6.93
C ALA A 71 -49.05 29.98 6.64
N GLN A 72 -49.29 31.19 6.14
CA GLN A 72 -50.59 31.71 5.75
C GLN A 72 -50.93 31.47 4.26
N GLU A 73 -49.92 31.27 3.41
CA GLU A 73 -50.06 30.70 2.10
C GLU A 73 -50.48 29.23 2.29
N THR A 74 -51.73 28.99 2.48
CA THR A 74 -52.35 27.69 2.24
C THR A 74 -52.04 27.40 0.76
N LYS A 75 -50.91 26.75 0.47
CA LYS A 75 -50.85 25.95 -0.72
C LYS A 75 -51.95 24.94 -0.55
N HIS A 76 -53.10 25.19 -1.22
CA HIS A 76 -53.96 24.10 -1.58
C HIS A 76 -53.12 23.12 -2.40
N TYR A 77 -52.34 22.30 -1.72
CA TYR A 77 -52.12 20.97 -2.24
C TYR A 77 -53.56 20.45 -2.38
N ASN A 78 -53.97 20.13 -3.58
CA ASN A 78 -54.99 19.12 -3.78
C ASN A 78 -54.33 17.87 -3.13
N VAL A 79 -54.47 17.76 -1.82
CA VAL A 79 -54.42 16.50 -1.13
C VAL A 79 -55.69 15.84 -1.69
N GLN A 80 -55.54 15.08 -2.79
CA GLN A 80 -56.41 13.94 -2.95
C GLN A 80 -56.28 13.28 -1.59
N VAL A 81 -57.42 13.25 -0.84
CA VAL A 81 -57.49 12.48 0.39
C VAL A 81 -57.25 11.07 -0.08
N SER A 82 -56.00 10.66 -0.03
CA SER A 82 -55.60 9.28 -0.31
C SER A 82 -56.25 8.48 0.80
N ASP A 83 -56.85 7.39 0.45
CA ASP A 83 -57.37 6.43 1.36
C ASP A 83 -56.24 6.06 2.36
N PRO A 84 -56.43 6.25 3.70
CA PRO A 84 -55.38 5.93 4.67
C PRO A 84 -54.82 4.52 4.52
N GLU A 85 -55.62 3.60 3.96
CA GLU A 85 -55.21 2.23 3.66
C GLU A 85 -54.25 2.18 2.47
N VAL A 86 -54.43 2.98 1.43
CA VAL A 86 -53.57 3.12 0.26
C VAL A 86 -52.22 3.73 0.67
N ASP A 87 -52.24 4.76 1.52
CA ASP A 87 -51.01 5.39 2.03
C ASP A 87 -50.20 4.42 2.90
N ALA A 88 -50.86 3.60 3.70
CA ALA A 88 -50.20 2.57 4.50
C ALA A 88 -49.55 1.49 3.60
N LYS A 89 -50.23 1.08 2.52
CA LYS A 89 -49.69 0.12 1.54
C LYS A 89 -48.52 0.72 0.76
N GLN A 90 -48.57 2.00 0.42
CA GLN A 90 -47.47 2.71 -0.27
C GLN A 90 -46.15 2.64 0.54
N VAL A 91 -46.20 2.84 1.86
CA VAL A 91 -45.06 2.72 2.75
C VAL A 91 -44.51 1.29 2.72
N LYS A 92 -45.35 0.26 2.71
CA LYS A 92 -44.98 -1.14 2.67
C LYS A 92 -44.29 -1.51 1.34
N VAL A 93 -44.72 -0.94 0.22
CA VAL A 93 -44.06 -1.11 -1.08
C VAL A 93 -42.63 -0.52 -1.06
N LEU A 94 -42.45 0.66 -0.48
CA LEU A 94 -41.13 1.26 -0.31
C LEU A 94 -40.24 0.44 0.64
N GLN A 95 -40.81 -0.15 1.68
CA GLN A 95 -40.12 -1.08 2.58
C GLN A 95 -39.68 -2.34 1.82
N LEU A 96 -40.52 -2.92 0.96
CA LEU A 96 -40.18 -4.06 0.13
C LEU A 96 -39.03 -3.72 -0.83
N ILE A 97 -39.08 -2.57 -1.51
CA ILE A 97 -37.98 -2.11 -2.37
C ILE A 97 -36.65 -2.03 -1.58
N ASN A 98 -36.68 -1.44 -0.38
CA ASN A 98 -35.49 -1.34 0.45
C ASN A 98 -35.04 -2.72 0.97
N ALA A 99 -35.94 -3.65 1.29
CA ALA A 99 -35.59 -5.01 1.68
C ALA A 99 -34.75 -5.70 0.58
N TYR A 100 -35.13 -5.56 -0.69
CA TYR A 100 -34.34 -6.09 -1.80
C TYR A 100 -32.97 -5.42 -1.93
N ARG A 101 -32.88 -4.10 -1.73
CA ARG A 101 -31.60 -3.38 -1.73
C ARG A 101 -30.65 -3.84 -0.62
N PHE A 102 -31.19 -4.15 0.56
CA PHE A 102 -30.41 -4.61 1.71
C PHE A 102 -30.09 -6.11 1.67
N ARG A 103 -31.02 -6.94 1.20
CA ARG A 103 -30.92 -8.39 1.39
C ARG A 103 -31.14 -9.22 0.14
N GLY A 104 -31.41 -8.60 -1.01
CA GLY A 104 -31.66 -9.33 -2.26
C GLY A 104 -30.50 -10.23 -2.67
N HIS A 105 -29.25 -9.83 -2.38
CA HIS A 105 -28.06 -10.63 -2.65
C HIS A 105 -28.06 -11.99 -1.92
N GLU A 106 -28.76 -12.14 -0.80
CA GLU A 106 -28.88 -13.41 -0.07
C GLU A 106 -29.70 -14.46 -0.84
N ALA A 107 -30.65 -13.99 -1.65
CA ALA A 107 -31.50 -14.85 -2.50
C ALA A 107 -31.02 -14.90 -3.96
N ALA A 108 -29.91 -14.24 -4.29
CA ALA A 108 -29.37 -14.21 -5.65
C ALA A 108 -28.81 -15.58 -6.08
N LYS A 109 -28.95 -15.87 -7.38
CA LYS A 109 -28.51 -17.13 -8.01
C LYS A 109 -27.03 -17.09 -8.35
N LEU A 110 -26.20 -16.98 -7.32
CA LEU A 110 -24.77 -16.75 -7.44
C LEU A 110 -23.97 -18.06 -7.61
N ASP A 111 -24.39 -19.15 -6.98
CA ASP A 111 -23.65 -20.42 -7.02
C ASP A 111 -23.92 -21.20 -8.32
N PRO A 112 -22.92 -21.35 -9.21
CA PRO A 112 -23.08 -22.09 -10.46
C PRO A 112 -23.43 -23.58 -10.24
N LEU A 113 -23.04 -24.13 -9.08
CA LEU A 113 -23.33 -25.54 -8.76
C LEU A 113 -24.68 -25.74 -8.04
N GLY A 114 -25.32 -24.67 -7.57
CA GLY A 114 -26.57 -24.70 -6.80
C GLY A 114 -26.46 -25.54 -5.52
N LEU A 115 -25.33 -25.43 -4.82
CA LEU A 115 -25.07 -26.18 -3.57
C LEU A 115 -25.35 -25.32 -2.33
N TRP A 116 -25.48 -24.00 -2.50
CA TRP A 116 -25.74 -23.11 -1.37
C TRP A 116 -27.12 -23.39 -0.79
N ASN A 117 -27.13 -23.82 0.44
CA ASN A 117 -28.37 -23.98 1.22
C ASN A 117 -28.51 -22.75 2.13
N ARG A 118 -29.19 -21.72 1.63
CA ARG A 118 -29.46 -20.50 2.38
C ARG A 118 -30.90 -20.50 2.90
N PRO A 119 -31.11 -19.98 4.12
CA PRO A 119 -32.47 -19.79 4.63
C PRO A 119 -33.24 -18.80 3.76
N GLU A 120 -34.54 -18.99 3.63
CA GLU A 120 -35.42 -18.04 2.97
C GLU A 120 -35.38 -16.70 3.70
N VAL A 121 -35.27 -15.61 2.94
CA VAL A 121 -35.27 -14.25 3.45
C VAL A 121 -36.72 -13.75 3.43
N ALA A 122 -37.37 -13.84 4.57
CA ALA A 122 -38.80 -13.53 4.67
C ALA A 122 -39.16 -12.11 4.20
N GLU A 123 -38.27 -11.15 4.44
CA GLU A 123 -38.47 -9.74 4.07
C GLU A 123 -38.50 -9.49 2.54
N LEU A 124 -38.08 -10.44 1.74
CA LEU A 124 -38.19 -10.36 0.28
C LEU A 124 -39.55 -10.82 -0.23
N ASN A 125 -40.39 -11.38 0.64
CA ASN A 125 -41.75 -11.78 0.29
C ASN A 125 -42.75 -10.63 0.57
N PRO A 126 -43.60 -10.26 -0.41
CA PRO A 126 -44.63 -9.22 -0.20
C PRO A 126 -45.53 -9.48 0.98
N SER A 127 -45.85 -10.75 1.29
CA SER A 127 -46.69 -11.11 2.43
C SER A 127 -46.09 -10.73 3.79
N PHE A 128 -44.77 -10.65 3.93
CA PHE A 128 -44.09 -10.15 5.12
C PHE A 128 -44.46 -8.68 5.42
N HIS A 129 -44.66 -7.92 4.36
CA HIS A 129 -45.08 -6.52 4.44
C HIS A 129 -46.60 -6.37 4.50
N ASN A 130 -47.38 -7.46 4.70
CA ASN A 130 -48.84 -7.49 4.60
C ASN A 130 -49.36 -6.96 3.26
N LEU A 131 -48.66 -7.21 2.17
CA LEU A 131 -49.11 -6.99 0.81
C LEU A 131 -49.73 -8.30 0.30
N THR A 132 -50.98 -8.22 -0.17
CA THR A 132 -51.76 -9.41 -0.55
C THR A 132 -51.68 -9.70 -2.05
N GLN A 133 -52.26 -10.81 -2.49
CA GLN A 133 -52.36 -11.14 -3.90
C GLN A 133 -53.24 -10.14 -4.69
N GLU A 134 -54.21 -9.53 -4.02
CA GLU A 134 -55.09 -8.51 -4.61
C GLU A 134 -54.30 -7.22 -4.91
N ASP A 135 -53.37 -6.86 -4.01
CA ASP A 135 -52.54 -5.67 -4.16
C ASP A 135 -51.59 -5.74 -5.36
N MET A 136 -51.32 -6.93 -5.91
CA MET A 136 -50.38 -7.13 -7.04
C MET A 136 -50.80 -6.36 -8.31
N GLU A 137 -52.08 -6.14 -8.50
CA GLU A 137 -52.59 -5.39 -9.65
C GLU A 137 -52.74 -3.88 -9.37
N GLU A 138 -52.60 -3.47 -8.10
CA GLU A 138 -52.61 -2.06 -7.73
C GLU A 138 -51.34 -1.33 -8.15
N THR A 139 -51.49 -0.02 -8.43
CA THR A 139 -50.37 0.85 -8.87
C THR A 139 -49.87 1.68 -7.70
N PHE A 140 -48.58 1.66 -7.48
CA PHE A 140 -47.89 2.39 -6.42
C PHE A 140 -46.79 3.30 -6.97
N ASN A 141 -46.45 4.34 -6.24
CA ASN A 141 -45.29 5.18 -6.52
C ASN A 141 -44.01 4.38 -6.17
N VAL A 142 -43.07 4.39 -7.08
CA VAL A 142 -41.80 3.62 -6.91
C VAL A 142 -40.77 4.35 -6.06
N GLY A 143 -41.02 5.60 -5.69
CA GLY A 143 -40.13 6.42 -4.86
C GLY A 143 -38.75 6.60 -5.53
N SER A 144 -37.72 6.12 -4.84
CA SER A 144 -36.35 6.23 -5.34
C SER A 144 -35.90 5.04 -6.19
N PHE A 145 -36.79 4.14 -6.59
CA PHE A 145 -36.46 3.02 -7.46
C PHE A 145 -36.18 3.51 -8.87
N ALA A 146 -34.94 3.41 -9.33
CA ALA A 146 -34.41 4.08 -10.50
C ALA A 146 -34.73 3.32 -11.81
N ILE A 147 -36.00 2.99 -12.04
CA ILE A 147 -36.44 2.16 -13.19
C ILE A 147 -37.03 3.01 -14.34
N GLY A 148 -36.96 4.34 -14.25
CA GLY A 148 -37.42 5.26 -15.28
C GLY A 148 -38.95 5.44 -15.31
N LYS A 149 -39.65 5.09 -14.25
CA LYS A 149 -41.11 5.27 -14.10
C LYS A 149 -41.41 5.78 -12.69
N ASP A 150 -42.39 6.68 -12.58
CA ASP A 150 -42.81 7.22 -11.28
C ASP A 150 -43.77 6.28 -10.54
N THR A 151 -44.56 5.52 -11.30
CA THR A 151 -45.56 4.59 -10.78
C THR A 151 -45.54 3.27 -11.55
N MET A 152 -45.75 2.17 -10.84
CA MET A 152 -45.85 0.81 -11.41
C MET A 152 -46.82 -0.06 -10.64
N LYS A 153 -47.36 -1.10 -11.29
CA LYS A 153 -48.08 -2.16 -10.59
C LYS A 153 -47.14 -2.92 -9.64
N LEU A 154 -47.62 -3.31 -8.47
CA LEU A 154 -46.84 -4.03 -7.47
C LEU A 154 -46.17 -5.28 -8.06
N LYS A 155 -46.90 -6.07 -8.88
CA LYS A 155 -46.33 -7.26 -9.53
C LYS A 155 -45.14 -6.95 -10.40
N ASP A 156 -45.17 -5.80 -11.12
CA ASP A 156 -44.07 -5.40 -12.02
C ASP A 156 -42.88 -4.90 -11.19
N ILE A 157 -43.12 -4.16 -10.09
CA ILE A 157 -42.11 -3.78 -9.11
C ILE A 157 -41.44 -5.03 -8.56
N TYR A 158 -42.23 -5.98 -8.05
CA TYR A 158 -41.73 -7.23 -7.45
C TYR A 158 -40.91 -8.06 -8.42
N GLN A 159 -41.38 -8.26 -9.66
CA GLN A 159 -40.65 -8.97 -10.70
C GLN A 159 -39.33 -8.27 -11.08
N SER A 160 -39.36 -6.93 -11.18
CA SER A 160 -38.15 -6.15 -11.45
C SER A 160 -37.12 -6.28 -10.33
N LEU A 161 -37.55 -6.16 -9.07
CA LEU A 161 -36.68 -6.35 -7.90
C LEU A 161 -36.02 -7.73 -7.88
N GLN A 162 -36.80 -8.80 -8.18
CA GLN A 162 -36.26 -10.14 -8.24
C GLN A 162 -35.19 -10.29 -9.35
N LYS A 163 -35.43 -9.70 -10.53
CA LYS A 163 -34.47 -9.76 -11.63
C LYS A 163 -33.20 -8.98 -11.32
N ILE A 164 -33.32 -7.81 -10.71
CA ILE A 164 -32.17 -6.94 -10.42
C ILE A 164 -31.30 -7.51 -9.29
N TYR A 165 -31.94 -7.90 -8.16
CA TYR A 165 -31.24 -8.20 -6.92
C TYR A 165 -31.09 -9.70 -6.61
N CYS A 166 -31.84 -10.57 -7.30
CA CYS A 166 -31.82 -12.02 -7.06
C CYS A 166 -31.48 -12.83 -8.32
N GLY A 167 -30.99 -12.17 -9.38
CA GLY A 167 -30.51 -12.83 -10.61
C GLY A 167 -29.08 -13.34 -10.46
N SER A 168 -28.31 -13.28 -11.54
CA SER A 168 -26.88 -13.66 -11.57
C SER A 168 -25.98 -12.65 -10.87
N VAL A 169 -26.52 -11.52 -10.44
CA VAL A 169 -25.80 -10.45 -9.70
C VAL A 169 -26.44 -10.26 -8.33
N GLY A 170 -25.61 -10.19 -7.30
CA GLY A 170 -25.97 -9.73 -5.97
C GLY A 170 -25.15 -8.48 -5.61
N ALA A 171 -25.80 -7.43 -5.12
CA ALA A 171 -25.12 -6.17 -4.82
C ALA A 171 -25.22 -5.83 -3.34
N GLU A 172 -24.09 -5.58 -2.69
CA GLU A 172 -24.00 -5.08 -1.33
C GLU A 172 -23.42 -3.66 -1.35
N TYR A 173 -24.24 -2.66 -1.10
CA TYR A 173 -23.83 -1.25 -1.09
C TYR A 173 -24.59 -0.42 -0.04
N MET A 174 -25.61 -0.99 0.60
CA MET A 174 -26.44 -0.26 1.56
C MET A 174 -25.72 0.06 2.88
N HIS A 175 -24.57 -0.59 3.14
CA HIS A 175 -23.67 -0.28 4.25
C HIS A 175 -22.86 1.01 4.03
N ILE A 176 -22.81 1.53 2.81
CA ILE A 176 -22.16 2.81 2.49
C ILE A 176 -22.98 3.94 3.14
N THR A 177 -22.33 4.80 3.93
CA THR A 177 -23.02 5.91 4.60
C THR A 177 -23.29 7.09 3.67
N ASP A 178 -22.46 7.29 2.67
CA ASP A 178 -22.61 8.34 1.66
C ASP A 178 -23.84 8.08 0.76
N THR A 179 -24.75 9.04 0.72
CA THR A 179 -25.99 8.93 -0.05
C THR A 179 -25.75 9.07 -1.55
N GLU A 180 -24.79 9.88 -1.96
CA GLU A 180 -24.45 10.08 -3.38
C GLU A 180 -23.95 8.77 -3.99
N GLN A 181 -23.01 8.09 -3.33
CA GLN A 181 -22.49 6.80 -3.77
C GLN A 181 -23.61 5.75 -3.88
N LYS A 182 -24.50 5.66 -2.88
CA LYS A 182 -25.64 4.72 -2.93
C LYS A 182 -26.58 5.01 -4.12
N ARG A 183 -26.92 6.28 -4.33
CA ARG A 183 -27.80 6.69 -5.43
C ARG A 183 -27.15 6.46 -6.79
N TRP A 184 -25.88 6.72 -6.88
CA TRP A 184 -25.10 6.48 -8.11
C TRP A 184 -25.16 5.01 -8.52
N ILE A 185 -24.99 4.07 -7.57
CA ILE A 185 -25.09 2.63 -7.81
C ILE A 185 -26.54 2.27 -8.23
N GLN A 186 -27.54 2.76 -7.51
CA GLN A 186 -28.95 2.49 -7.82
C GLN A 186 -29.31 2.94 -9.26
N GLN A 187 -28.89 4.13 -9.63
CA GLN A 187 -29.16 4.69 -10.96
C GLN A 187 -28.52 3.93 -12.13
N ARG A 188 -27.52 3.08 -11.87
CA ARG A 188 -26.84 2.27 -12.88
C ARG A 188 -27.24 0.80 -12.83
N LEU A 189 -27.55 0.29 -11.66
CA LEU A 189 -27.94 -1.11 -11.45
C LEU A 189 -29.42 -1.34 -11.76
N GLU A 190 -30.31 -0.49 -11.25
CA GLU A 190 -31.77 -0.73 -11.29
C GLU A 190 -32.37 -0.60 -12.72
N PRO A 191 -31.95 0.36 -13.59
CA PRO A 191 -32.52 0.49 -14.94
C PRO A 191 -32.25 -0.72 -15.85
N VAL A 192 -31.21 -1.50 -15.57
CA VAL A 192 -30.79 -2.67 -16.36
C VAL A 192 -31.76 -3.84 -16.19
N VAL A 193 -32.51 -3.86 -15.08
CA VAL A 193 -33.50 -4.89 -14.73
C VAL A 193 -32.93 -6.32 -14.85
N GLY A 194 -31.68 -6.50 -14.43
CA GLY A 194 -30.97 -7.78 -14.45
C GLY A 194 -30.68 -8.36 -15.84
N THR A 195 -30.85 -7.56 -16.88
CA THR A 195 -30.61 -8.01 -18.28
C THR A 195 -29.77 -6.95 -19.00
N PRO A 196 -28.44 -6.95 -18.83
CA PRO A 196 -27.56 -6.03 -19.53
C PRO A 196 -27.62 -6.26 -21.03
N VAL A 197 -27.49 -5.19 -21.81
CA VAL A 197 -27.56 -5.26 -23.25
C VAL A 197 -26.16 -5.14 -23.85
N PHE A 198 -25.74 -6.16 -24.56
CA PHE A 198 -24.48 -6.19 -25.31
C PHE A 198 -24.76 -6.42 -26.81
N SER A 199 -23.90 -5.87 -27.67
CA SER A 199 -23.94 -6.13 -29.10
C SER A 199 -23.58 -7.61 -29.40
N LYS A 200 -23.95 -8.06 -30.59
CA LYS A 200 -23.57 -9.43 -31.05
C LYS A 200 -22.05 -9.61 -31.12
N GLU A 201 -21.32 -8.54 -31.42
CA GLU A 201 -19.86 -8.54 -31.48
C GLU A 201 -19.24 -8.71 -30.09
N GLU A 202 -19.71 -7.96 -29.08
CA GLU A 202 -19.26 -8.10 -27.70
C GLU A 202 -19.54 -9.53 -27.19
N LYS A 203 -20.73 -10.05 -27.42
CA LYS A 203 -21.09 -11.43 -27.02
C LYS A 203 -20.19 -12.47 -27.67
N ARG A 204 -19.89 -12.30 -28.96
CA ARG A 204 -18.93 -13.16 -29.67
C ARG A 204 -17.53 -13.05 -29.05
N THR A 205 -17.08 -11.86 -28.72
CA THR A 205 -15.79 -11.64 -28.04
C THR A 205 -15.74 -12.38 -26.69
N PHE A 206 -16.79 -12.31 -25.89
CA PHE A 206 -16.86 -13.09 -24.64
C PHE A 206 -16.75 -14.60 -24.88
N LEU A 207 -17.40 -15.11 -25.90
CA LEU A 207 -17.30 -16.54 -26.28
C LEU A 207 -15.88 -16.91 -26.74
N GLU A 208 -15.25 -16.09 -27.58
CA GLU A 208 -13.85 -16.26 -28.01
C GLU A 208 -12.90 -16.29 -26.79
N GLU A 209 -13.06 -15.38 -25.84
CA GLU A 209 -12.23 -15.28 -24.64
C GLU A 209 -12.44 -16.46 -23.67
N LEU A 210 -13.68 -16.92 -23.50
CA LEU A 210 -13.96 -18.15 -22.76
C LEU A 210 -13.38 -19.38 -23.45
N THR A 211 -13.40 -19.38 -24.79
CA THR A 211 -12.80 -20.47 -25.60
C THR A 211 -11.28 -20.49 -25.41
N ALA A 212 -10.66 -19.33 -25.37
CA ALA A 212 -9.22 -19.23 -25.11
C ALA A 212 -8.87 -19.68 -23.69
N ALA A 213 -9.66 -19.28 -22.69
CA ALA A 213 -9.44 -19.68 -21.31
C ALA A 213 -9.51 -21.19 -21.12
N GLU A 214 -10.58 -21.84 -21.58
CA GLU A 214 -10.76 -23.29 -21.52
C GLU A 214 -9.71 -24.01 -22.39
N GLY A 215 -9.44 -23.48 -23.60
CA GLY A 215 -8.52 -24.07 -24.57
C GLY A 215 -7.10 -24.21 -24.06
N LEU A 216 -6.56 -23.19 -23.40
CA LEU A 216 -5.22 -23.23 -22.82
C LEU A 216 -5.12 -24.29 -21.72
N GLU A 217 -6.12 -24.36 -20.82
CA GLU A 217 -6.11 -25.32 -19.72
C GLU A 217 -6.15 -26.77 -20.22
N ARG A 218 -7.00 -27.05 -21.22
CA ARG A 218 -7.07 -28.36 -21.87
C ARG A 218 -5.78 -28.71 -22.60
N TYR A 219 -5.19 -27.76 -23.32
CA TYR A 219 -3.94 -27.96 -24.03
C TYR A 219 -2.79 -28.30 -23.08
N LEU A 220 -2.63 -27.51 -22.02
CA LEU A 220 -1.60 -27.75 -21.00
C LEU A 220 -1.84 -29.09 -20.26
N GLY A 221 -3.10 -29.43 -19.95
CA GLY A 221 -3.46 -30.69 -19.31
C GLY A 221 -3.13 -31.93 -20.16
N ALA A 222 -3.31 -31.82 -21.47
CA ALA A 222 -3.00 -32.89 -22.42
C ALA A 222 -1.49 -33.00 -22.70
N LYS A 223 -0.81 -31.90 -22.88
CA LYS A 223 0.61 -31.83 -23.23
C LYS A 223 1.55 -32.09 -22.04
N PHE A 224 1.15 -31.70 -20.83
CA PHE A 224 1.96 -31.79 -19.60
C PHE A 224 1.12 -32.42 -18.46
N PRO A 225 0.72 -33.71 -18.58
CA PRO A 225 -0.14 -34.33 -17.59
C PRO A 225 0.51 -34.35 -16.21
N GLY A 226 -0.25 -33.99 -15.18
CA GLY A 226 0.20 -33.96 -13.79
C GLY A 226 1.11 -32.80 -13.40
N ALA A 227 1.56 -31.97 -14.35
CA ALA A 227 2.35 -30.79 -14.04
C ALA A 227 1.49 -29.72 -13.35
N LYS A 228 2.01 -29.13 -12.25
CA LYS A 228 1.32 -28.05 -11.52
C LYS A 228 1.15 -26.83 -12.42
N ARG A 229 -0.09 -26.38 -12.57
CA ARG A 229 -0.49 -25.19 -13.32
C ARG A 229 -1.51 -24.32 -12.60
N PHE A 230 -2.13 -24.83 -11.52
CA PHE A 230 -3.22 -24.19 -10.79
C PHE A 230 -4.33 -23.73 -11.72
N SER A 231 -4.96 -24.71 -12.37
CA SER A 231 -5.95 -24.51 -13.42
C SER A 231 -7.06 -23.53 -13.06
N LEU A 232 -7.43 -22.68 -14.03
CA LEU A 232 -8.55 -21.74 -13.93
C LEU A 232 -9.91 -22.38 -14.19
N GLU A 233 -9.96 -23.62 -14.70
CA GLU A 233 -11.20 -24.30 -15.10
C GLU A 233 -12.30 -24.22 -14.03
N GLY A 234 -13.44 -23.67 -14.42
CA GLY A 234 -14.56 -23.31 -13.56
C GLY A 234 -14.63 -21.83 -13.17
N GLY A 235 -13.51 -21.11 -13.27
CA GLY A 235 -13.42 -19.65 -13.13
C GLY A 235 -13.02 -18.95 -14.43
N ASP A 236 -13.27 -19.58 -15.56
CA ASP A 236 -12.85 -19.15 -16.90
C ASP A 236 -13.27 -17.70 -17.23
N ALA A 237 -14.39 -17.25 -16.66
CA ALA A 237 -14.88 -15.87 -16.82
C ALA A 237 -13.92 -14.78 -16.32
N LEU A 238 -12.87 -15.15 -15.56
CA LEU A 238 -11.82 -14.21 -15.17
C LEU A 238 -11.11 -13.59 -16.40
N VAL A 239 -10.94 -14.34 -17.49
CA VAL A 239 -10.27 -13.86 -18.70
C VAL A 239 -11.10 -12.78 -19.40
N PRO A 240 -12.36 -13.01 -19.80
CA PRO A 240 -13.19 -11.96 -20.38
C PRO A 240 -13.41 -10.80 -19.40
N MET A 241 -13.55 -11.05 -18.09
CA MET A 241 -13.66 -9.99 -17.08
C MET A 241 -12.45 -9.05 -17.13
N THR A 242 -11.24 -9.59 -17.09
CA THR A 242 -10.02 -8.78 -17.04
C THR A 242 -9.79 -8.03 -18.36
N LYS A 243 -10.01 -8.69 -19.50
CA LYS A 243 -9.90 -8.03 -20.81
C LYS A 243 -10.93 -6.91 -20.97
N GLU A 244 -12.17 -7.15 -20.52
CA GLU A 244 -13.22 -6.13 -20.53
C GLU A 244 -12.87 -4.94 -19.64
N MET A 245 -12.30 -5.19 -18.46
CA MET A 245 -11.81 -4.13 -17.58
C MET A 245 -10.71 -3.30 -18.23
N ILE A 246 -9.76 -3.94 -18.90
CA ILE A 246 -8.67 -3.25 -19.62
C ILE A 246 -9.23 -2.41 -20.78
N ARG A 247 -10.14 -2.97 -21.60
CA ARG A 247 -10.80 -2.22 -22.68
C ARG A 247 -11.55 -0.99 -22.17
N HIS A 248 -12.33 -1.18 -21.11
CA HIS A 248 -13.11 -0.10 -20.49
C HIS A 248 -12.21 0.94 -19.80
N ALA A 249 -11.13 0.51 -19.15
CA ALA A 249 -10.12 1.40 -18.57
C ALA A 249 -9.45 2.28 -19.63
N GLY A 250 -9.02 1.70 -20.74
CA GLY A 250 -8.44 2.46 -21.85
C GLY A 250 -9.43 3.43 -22.49
N ALA A 251 -10.69 3.01 -22.68
CA ALA A 251 -11.77 3.89 -23.16
C ALA A 251 -12.03 5.08 -22.21
N SER A 252 -11.79 4.88 -20.90
CA SER A 252 -11.88 5.93 -19.87
C SER A 252 -10.63 6.82 -19.78
N GLY A 253 -9.62 6.61 -20.63
CA GLY A 253 -8.40 7.41 -20.67
C GLY A 253 -7.24 6.93 -19.79
N MET A 254 -7.35 5.76 -19.18
CA MET A 254 -6.24 5.15 -18.43
C MET A 254 -5.09 4.76 -19.35
N ARG A 255 -3.87 4.84 -18.85
CA ARG A 255 -2.61 4.58 -19.57
C ARG A 255 -1.89 3.33 -19.10
N GLU A 256 -2.01 3.02 -17.84
CA GLU A 256 -1.33 1.88 -17.23
C GLU A 256 -2.29 1.08 -16.34
N VAL A 257 -2.12 -0.24 -16.34
CA VAL A 257 -2.83 -1.17 -15.45
C VAL A 257 -1.81 -2.06 -14.76
N VAL A 258 -1.81 -2.06 -13.44
CA VAL A 258 -0.93 -2.92 -12.64
C VAL A 258 -1.76 -3.99 -11.96
N ILE A 259 -1.42 -5.26 -12.22
CA ILE A 259 -2.19 -6.41 -11.76
C ILE A 259 -1.36 -7.18 -10.73
N GLY A 260 -1.95 -7.45 -9.57
CA GLY A 260 -1.45 -8.41 -8.59
C GLY A 260 -2.39 -9.58 -8.46
N MET A 261 -1.86 -10.80 -8.42
CA MET A 261 -2.71 -11.98 -8.28
C MET A 261 -1.97 -13.17 -7.67
N ALA A 262 -2.74 -14.08 -7.07
CA ALA A 262 -2.26 -15.38 -6.66
C ALA A 262 -1.95 -16.30 -7.88
N HIS A 263 -1.58 -17.54 -7.61
CA HIS A 263 -1.16 -18.49 -8.64
C HIS A 263 -2.29 -19.04 -9.53
N ARG A 264 -3.55 -19.14 -9.02
CA ARG A 264 -4.68 -19.72 -9.78
C ARG A 264 -5.07 -18.83 -10.96
N GLY A 265 -5.06 -19.42 -12.15
CA GLY A 265 -5.36 -18.74 -13.41
C GLY A 265 -4.22 -17.87 -13.94
N ARG A 266 -3.07 -17.81 -13.24
CA ARG A 266 -1.96 -16.94 -13.63
C ARG A 266 -1.40 -17.25 -15.02
N LEU A 267 -1.28 -18.54 -15.35
CA LEU A 267 -0.79 -18.94 -16.68
C LEU A 267 -1.76 -18.50 -17.78
N ASN A 268 -3.05 -18.54 -17.48
CA ASN A 268 -4.10 -18.07 -18.37
C ASN A 268 -4.03 -16.54 -18.56
N MET A 269 -3.82 -15.81 -17.47
CA MET A 269 -3.60 -14.35 -17.52
C MET A 269 -2.34 -13.98 -18.34
N LEU A 270 -1.24 -14.70 -18.13
CA LEU A 270 0.01 -14.47 -18.88
C LEU A 270 -0.19 -14.65 -20.39
N VAL A 271 -0.85 -15.72 -20.82
CA VAL A 271 -1.01 -16.05 -22.24
C VAL A 271 -2.18 -15.30 -22.88
N ASN A 272 -3.36 -15.32 -22.28
CA ASN A 272 -4.61 -14.86 -22.89
C ASN A 272 -4.96 -13.39 -22.61
N VAL A 273 -4.29 -12.76 -21.64
CA VAL A 273 -4.50 -11.33 -21.33
C VAL A 273 -3.25 -10.50 -21.64
N LEU A 274 -2.09 -10.92 -21.14
CA LEU A 274 -0.84 -10.16 -21.30
C LEU A 274 -0.07 -10.51 -22.58
N GLY A 275 -0.41 -11.59 -23.28
CA GLY A 275 0.19 -11.95 -24.56
C GLY A 275 1.60 -12.57 -24.45
N LYS A 276 1.90 -13.24 -23.33
CA LYS A 276 3.10 -14.09 -23.26
C LYS A 276 3.00 -15.18 -24.33
N LYS A 277 4.06 -15.41 -25.08
CA LYS A 277 4.10 -16.44 -26.12
C LYS A 277 3.84 -17.81 -25.50
N PRO A 278 2.88 -18.60 -26.02
CA PRO A 278 2.67 -19.98 -25.57
C PRO A 278 3.94 -20.84 -25.62
N GLN A 279 4.77 -20.67 -26.63
CA GLN A 279 6.01 -21.43 -26.75
C GLN A 279 6.96 -21.21 -25.58
N ASP A 280 7.10 -19.96 -25.10
CA ASP A 280 7.95 -19.63 -23.95
C ASP A 280 7.44 -20.36 -22.68
N LEU A 281 6.11 -20.38 -22.50
CA LEU A 281 5.47 -21.12 -21.41
C LEU A 281 5.69 -22.64 -21.54
N PHE A 282 5.59 -23.20 -22.76
CA PHE A 282 5.79 -24.63 -22.99
C PHE A 282 7.25 -25.04 -22.75
N ASP A 283 8.22 -24.19 -23.09
CA ASP A 283 9.62 -24.41 -22.80
C ASP A 283 9.89 -24.43 -21.29
N GLU A 284 9.26 -23.54 -20.51
CA GLU A 284 9.30 -23.58 -19.03
C GLU A 284 8.73 -24.89 -18.46
N PHE A 285 7.63 -25.41 -19.03
CA PHE A 285 7.07 -26.73 -18.64
C PHE A 285 8.02 -27.88 -19.02
N ALA A 286 8.76 -27.76 -20.12
CA ALA A 286 9.75 -28.74 -20.55
C ALA A 286 11.09 -28.64 -19.80
N GLY A 287 11.18 -27.71 -18.82
CA GLY A 287 12.40 -27.49 -18.04
C GLY A 287 13.53 -26.81 -18.80
N LYS A 288 13.23 -26.17 -19.92
CA LYS A 288 14.21 -25.37 -20.66
C LYS A 288 14.27 -23.99 -20.03
N HIS A 289 15.41 -23.62 -19.48
CA HIS A 289 15.69 -22.32 -18.93
C HIS A 289 16.80 -21.63 -19.72
N GLY A 290 16.67 -20.31 -19.92
CA GLY A 290 17.75 -19.49 -20.46
C GLY A 290 18.94 -19.44 -19.49
N GLU A 291 20.16 -19.50 -20.00
CA GLU A 291 21.36 -19.30 -19.19
C GLU A 291 21.42 -17.83 -18.73
N GLY A 292 21.72 -17.58 -17.45
CA GLY A 292 22.13 -16.27 -16.93
C GLY A 292 21.18 -15.52 -16.01
N TRP A 293 20.06 -16.09 -15.59
CA TRP A 293 19.10 -15.41 -14.69
C TRP A 293 19.02 -16.08 -13.32
N GLY A 294 19.88 -15.69 -12.36
CA GLY A 294 19.79 -16.04 -10.96
C GLY A 294 19.36 -17.47 -10.65
N THR A 295 18.70 -17.67 -9.52
CA THR A 295 18.09 -18.97 -9.16
C THR A 295 16.75 -19.21 -9.85
N GLY A 296 16.11 -18.13 -10.35
CA GLY A 296 14.77 -18.18 -10.97
C GLY A 296 13.65 -18.50 -9.98
N ASP A 297 12.43 -18.60 -10.49
CA ASP A 297 11.22 -18.97 -9.73
C ASP A 297 10.30 -19.84 -10.60
N VAL A 298 9.31 -20.45 -9.97
CA VAL A 298 8.34 -21.28 -10.66
C VAL A 298 7.44 -20.47 -11.62
N LYS A 299 7.02 -21.08 -12.70
CA LYS A 299 6.27 -20.42 -13.78
C LYS A 299 4.99 -19.68 -13.33
N TYR A 300 4.32 -20.17 -12.31
CA TYR A 300 3.10 -19.54 -11.78
C TYR A 300 3.36 -18.42 -10.75
N HIS A 301 4.61 -17.95 -10.62
CA HIS A 301 5.00 -16.73 -9.90
C HIS A 301 5.49 -15.61 -10.83
N GLN A 302 5.71 -15.92 -12.09
CA GLN A 302 6.30 -15.00 -13.06
C GLN A 302 5.43 -13.76 -13.29
N GLY A 303 6.08 -12.60 -13.36
CA GLY A 303 5.49 -11.36 -13.82
C GLY A 303 5.64 -11.20 -15.34
N PHE A 304 4.94 -10.23 -15.90
CA PHE A 304 5.02 -9.91 -17.32
C PHE A 304 4.55 -8.47 -17.58
N SER A 305 5.04 -7.85 -18.64
CA SER A 305 4.56 -6.54 -19.11
C SER A 305 4.36 -6.56 -20.61
N ALA A 306 3.31 -5.90 -21.07
CA ALA A 306 2.98 -5.73 -22.48
C ALA A 306 2.09 -4.50 -22.68
N ASP A 307 1.98 -4.02 -23.92
CA ASP A 307 1.00 -3.02 -24.27
C ASP A 307 -0.22 -3.69 -24.91
N PHE A 308 -1.39 -3.12 -24.68
CA PHE A 308 -2.68 -3.65 -25.09
C PHE A 308 -3.49 -2.54 -25.78
N ALA A 309 -3.89 -2.78 -27.03
CA ALA A 309 -4.69 -1.82 -27.79
C ALA A 309 -6.13 -1.77 -27.27
N THR A 310 -6.59 -0.56 -26.97
CA THR A 310 -7.98 -0.30 -26.55
C THR A 310 -8.64 0.77 -27.42
N PRO A 311 -9.95 0.94 -27.34
CA PRO A 311 -10.63 2.03 -28.06
C PRO A 311 -10.11 3.44 -27.72
N GLY A 312 -9.57 3.63 -26.52
CA GLY A 312 -8.99 4.91 -26.06
C GLY A 312 -7.49 5.07 -26.29
N GLY A 313 -6.85 4.10 -26.95
CA GLY A 313 -5.40 4.05 -27.19
C GLY A 313 -4.75 2.89 -26.49
N ASP A 314 -3.42 2.77 -26.61
CA ASP A 314 -2.67 1.70 -25.99
C ASP A 314 -2.58 1.89 -24.47
N VAL A 315 -2.72 0.78 -23.74
CA VAL A 315 -2.62 0.71 -22.28
C VAL A 315 -1.45 -0.23 -21.91
N HIS A 316 -0.54 0.25 -21.10
CA HIS A 316 0.54 -0.57 -20.57
C HIS A 316 0.05 -1.49 -19.45
N LEU A 317 0.23 -2.78 -19.60
CA LEU A 317 -0.13 -3.79 -18.62
C LEU A 317 1.12 -4.29 -17.89
N ALA A 318 1.05 -4.37 -16.57
CA ALA A 318 2.11 -4.96 -15.75
C ALA A 318 1.51 -5.95 -14.75
N LEU A 319 1.88 -7.21 -14.88
CA LEU A 319 1.58 -8.24 -13.87
C LEU A 319 2.76 -8.34 -12.91
N ALA A 320 2.52 -8.04 -11.65
CA ALA A 320 3.54 -8.14 -10.61
C ALA A 320 4.00 -9.58 -10.39
N PHE A 321 5.27 -9.80 -10.08
CA PHE A 321 5.75 -11.06 -9.54
C PHE A 321 5.07 -11.35 -8.21
N ASN A 322 4.88 -12.62 -7.88
CA ASN A 322 4.17 -13.03 -6.67
C ASN A 322 4.83 -14.27 -6.05
N PRO A 323 5.13 -14.28 -4.75
CA PRO A 323 5.51 -15.50 -4.05
C PRO A 323 4.27 -16.38 -3.76
N SER A 324 4.49 -17.57 -3.19
CA SER A 324 3.39 -18.43 -2.71
C SER A 324 2.65 -17.87 -1.48
N HIS A 325 3.19 -16.83 -0.84
CA HIS A 325 2.58 -16.15 0.29
C HIS A 325 1.45 -15.26 -0.21
N LEU A 326 0.21 -15.71 0.01
CA LEU A 326 -0.99 -15.08 -0.55
C LEU A 326 -1.21 -13.68 0.05
N GLU A 327 -1.74 -12.78 -0.76
CA GLU A 327 -2.18 -11.41 -0.43
C GLU A 327 -1.06 -10.38 -0.26
N ILE A 328 0.19 -10.80 -0.01
CA ILE A 328 1.29 -9.85 0.23
C ILE A 328 1.64 -8.99 -1.01
N VAL A 329 1.28 -9.43 -2.20
CA VAL A 329 1.47 -8.67 -3.43
C VAL A 329 0.55 -7.44 -3.54
N ASN A 330 -0.56 -7.39 -2.79
CA ASN A 330 -1.55 -6.32 -2.92
C ASN A 330 -0.98 -4.94 -2.57
N PRO A 331 -0.34 -4.71 -1.42
CA PRO A 331 0.30 -3.43 -1.14
C PRO A 331 1.50 -3.16 -2.06
N VAL A 332 2.20 -4.18 -2.55
CA VAL A 332 3.26 -4.02 -3.57
C VAL A 332 2.69 -3.41 -4.86
N VAL A 333 1.54 -3.88 -5.32
CA VAL A 333 0.83 -3.31 -6.48
C VAL A 333 0.46 -1.85 -6.23
N MET A 334 -0.10 -1.53 -5.06
CA MET A 334 -0.45 -0.15 -4.72
C MET A 334 0.78 0.77 -4.74
N GLY A 335 1.91 0.32 -4.18
CA GLY A 335 3.17 1.07 -4.20
C GLY A 335 3.68 1.30 -5.63
N SER A 336 3.64 0.28 -6.47
CA SER A 336 3.99 0.38 -7.89
C SER A 336 3.08 1.35 -8.65
N VAL A 337 1.78 1.34 -8.36
CA VAL A 337 0.80 2.28 -8.95
C VAL A 337 1.12 3.71 -8.51
N ARG A 338 1.36 3.95 -7.22
CA ARG A 338 1.69 5.28 -6.72
C ARG A 338 2.95 5.85 -7.36
N ALA A 339 4.00 5.06 -7.51
CA ALA A 339 5.23 5.50 -8.19
C ALA A 339 4.97 5.89 -9.66
N ARG A 340 4.08 5.15 -10.35
CA ARG A 340 3.69 5.45 -11.72
C ARG A 340 2.84 6.72 -11.81
N GLN A 341 1.90 6.91 -10.89
CA GLN A 341 1.10 8.15 -10.77
C GLN A 341 2.00 9.36 -10.54
N ASP A 342 2.94 9.26 -9.62
CA ASP A 342 3.90 10.33 -9.33
C ASP A 342 4.76 10.68 -10.55
N ARG A 343 5.22 9.70 -11.31
CA ARG A 343 5.98 9.89 -12.55
C ARG A 343 5.16 10.52 -13.67
N LEU A 344 3.87 10.15 -13.78
CA LEU A 344 2.96 10.67 -14.80
C LEU A 344 2.32 12.02 -14.43
N GLY A 345 2.55 12.53 -13.21
CA GLY A 345 1.83 13.68 -12.66
C GLY A 345 0.32 13.42 -12.62
N ASP A 346 -0.08 12.23 -12.19
CA ASP A 346 -1.47 11.76 -12.13
C ASP A 346 -2.10 12.09 -10.76
N GLU A 347 -2.28 13.37 -10.47
CA GLU A 347 -2.77 13.85 -9.17
C GLU A 347 -4.21 13.41 -8.86
N ASP A 348 -5.04 13.24 -9.87
CA ASP A 348 -6.44 12.80 -9.77
C ASP A 348 -6.61 11.28 -9.86
N CYS A 349 -5.52 10.51 -9.94
CA CYS A 349 -5.52 9.06 -10.02
C CYS A 349 -6.37 8.50 -11.17
N SER A 350 -6.35 9.16 -12.34
CA SER A 350 -7.14 8.82 -13.51
C SER A 350 -6.38 8.02 -14.57
N LYS A 351 -5.04 7.94 -14.48
CA LYS A 351 -4.19 7.35 -15.53
C LYS A 351 -3.70 5.94 -15.21
N VAL A 352 -3.67 5.55 -13.95
CA VAL A 352 -3.12 4.24 -13.52
C VAL A 352 -4.16 3.48 -12.70
N LEU A 353 -4.46 2.24 -13.13
CA LEU A 353 -5.44 1.37 -12.48
C LEU A 353 -4.75 0.22 -11.74
N PRO A 354 -4.91 0.10 -10.41
CA PRO A 354 -4.58 -1.12 -9.68
C PRO A 354 -5.72 -2.14 -9.78
N ILE A 355 -5.36 -3.39 -10.09
CA ILE A 355 -6.25 -4.56 -10.03
C ILE A 355 -5.60 -5.60 -9.13
N THR A 356 -6.33 -6.12 -8.15
CA THR A 356 -5.88 -7.24 -7.33
C THR A 356 -6.85 -8.41 -7.45
N ILE A 357 -6.31 -9.62 -7.63
CA ILE A 357 -7.09 -10.84 -7.82
C ILE A 357 -6.78 -11.79 -6.67
N HIS A 358 -7.79 -12.08 -5.88
CA HIS A 358 -7.73 -12.78 -4.60
C HIS A 358 -8.35 -14.18 -4.69
N GLY A 359 -7.93 -15.07 -3.79
CA GLY A 359 -8.71 -16.27 -3.45
C GLY A 359 -9.67 -15.96 -2.30
N ASP A 360 -10.81 -16.66 -2.24
CA ASP A 360 -11.86 -16.47 -1.24
C ASP A 360 -11.39 -16.65 0.21
N SER A 361 -10.63 -17.69 0.48
CA SER A 361 -10.09 -17.92 1.83
C SER A 361 -8.96 -16.97 2.18
N ALA A 362 -8.18 -16.52 1.22
CA ALA A 362 -7.05 -15.62 1.43
C ALA A 362 -7.51 -14.21 1.76
N ILE A 363 -8.45 -13.65 1.00
CA ILE A 363 -8.98 -12.30 1.28
C ILE A 363 -9.64 -12.21 2.65
N ALA A 364 -10.30 -13.29 3.09
CA ALA A 364 -10.97 -13.35 4.39
C ALA A 364 -9.99 -13.59 5.55
N GLY A 365 -8.86 -14.27 5.33
CA GLY A 365 -8.02 -14.80 6.39
C GLY A 365 -6.69 -14.11 6.60
N GLN A 366 -6.13 -13.46 5.58
CA GLN A 366 -4.81 -12.83 5.66
C GLN A 366 -4.89 -11.40 6.22
N GLY A 367 -4.19 -11.12 7.32
CA GLY A 367 -4.22 -9.82 8.01
C GLY A 367 -3.80 -8.64 7.14
N VAL A 368 -2.84 -8.84 6.22
CA VAL A 368 -2.38 -7.81 5.29
C VAL A 368 -3.48 -7.25 4.39
N VAL A 369 -4.57 -8.00 4.18
CA VAL A 369 -5.75 -7.52 3.44
C VAL A 369 -6.43 -6.37 4.20
N ALA A 370 -6.65 -6.52 5.51
CA ALA A 370 -7.23 -5.46 6.34
C ALA A 370 -6.31 -4.22 6.39
N GLU A 371 -5.01 -4.42 6.54
CA GLU A 371 -4.01 -3.35 6.49
C GLU A 371 -4.07 -2.61 5.15
N THR A 372 -4.13 -3.33 4.04
CA THR A 372 -4.17 -2.77 2.69
C THR A 372 -5.46 -1.97 2.44
N PHE A 373 -6.62 -2.46 2.92
CA PHE A 373 -7.86 -1.68 2.88
C PHE A 373 -7.75 -0.40 3.70
N ASN A 374 -7.16 -0.46 4.90
CA ASN A 374 -6.98 0.71 5.75
C ASN A 374 -6.08 1.78 5.10
N MET A 375 -5.12 1.38 4.28
CA MET A 375 -4.23 2.28 3.53
C MET A 375 -4.94 2.97 2.35
N SER A 376 -6.05 2.43 1.84
CA SER A 376 -6.64 2.78 0.54
C SER A 376 -7.01 4.26 0.38
N GLN A 377 -7.31 4.95 1.49
CA GLN A 377 -7.62 6.39 1.53
C GLN A 377 -6.64 7.20 2.41
N ALA A 378 -5.59 6.55 2.93
CA ALA A 378 -4.58 7.26 3.72
C ALA A 378 -3.67 8.11 2.81
N ARG A 379 -3.39 9.34 3.21
CA ARG A 379 -2.76 10.39 2.40
C ARG A 379 -1.51 9.96 1.63
N GLY A 380 -0.60 9.22 2.24
CA GLY A 380 0.65 8.75 1.61
C GLY A 380 0.49 7.50 0.73
N PHE A 381 -0.65 6.84 0.77
CA PHE A 381 -0.84 5.49 0.23
C PHE A 381 -2.05 5.37 -0.71
N CYS A 382 -2.88 6.41 -0.77
CA CYS A 382 -4.03 6.46 -1.67
C CYS A 382 -3.58 6.41 -3.13
N VAL A 383 -4.24 5.56 -3.92
CA VAL A 383 -4.01 5.36 -5.36
C VAL A 383 -5.29 5.57 -6.20
N GLY A 384 -6.30 6.20 -5.61
CA GLY A 384 -7.58 6.44 -6.26
C GLY A 384 -8.46 5.20 -6.37
N GLY A 385 -8.36 4.28 -5.40
CA GLY A 385 -9.13 3.04 -5.33
C GLY A 385 -8.57 1.89 -6.17
N THR A 386 -8.71 0.68 -5.64
CA THR A 386 -8.31 -0.58 -6.28
C THR A 386 -9.55 -1.37 -6.67
N VAL A 387 -9.56 -1.94 -7.88
CA VAL A 387 -10.56 -2.95 -8.23
C VAL A 387 -10.07 -4.31 -7.74
N ARG A 388 -10.80 -4.88 -6.78
CA ARG A 388 -10.47 -6.16 -6.15
C ARG A 388 -11.39 -7.25 -6.65
N ILE A 389 -10.83 -8.26 -7.30
CA ILE A 389 -11.56 -9.40 -7.86
C ILE A 389 -11.30 -10.61 -6.99
N VAL A 390 -12.33 -11.25 -6.50
CA VAL A 390 -12.21 -12.51 -5.76
C VAL A 390 -12.58 -13.66 -6.67
N VAL A 391 -11.65 -14.54 -6.98
CA VAL A 391 -11.93 -15.81 -7.65
C VAL A 391 -12.45 -16.79 -6.58
N ASN A 392 -13.75 -16.72 -6.32
CA ASN A 392 -14.41 -17.46 -5.27
C ASN A 392 -14.82 -18.83 -5.76
N ASN A 393 -13.92 -19.79 -5.65
CA ASN A 393 -14.21 -21.18 -6.04
C ASN A 393 -14.89 -21.99 -4.92
N GLN A 394 -15.29 -21.34 -3.83
CA GLN A 394 -16.10 -21.87 -2.72
C GLN A 394 -15.38 -22.94 -1.87
N VAL A 395 -14.10 -23.14 -2.06
CA VAL A 395 -13.29 -24.09 -1.28
C VAL A 395 -11.87 -23.59 -1.10
N GLY A 396 -11.47 -23.30 0.15
CA GLY A 396 -10.11 -22.91 0.49
C GLY A 396 -9.21 -24.12 0.68
N PHE A 397 -8.14 -24.24 -0.13
CA PHE A 397 -7.28 -25.43 -0.14
C PHE A 397 -8.09 -26.74 -0.24
N THR A 398 -8.21 -27.48 0.87
CA THR A 398 -8.94 -28.75 1.01
C THR A 398 -9.91 -28.71 2.20
N THR A 399 -10.25 -27.54 2.71
CA THR A 399 -11.14 -27.37 3.87
C THR A 399 -12.52 -27.96 3.59
N SER A 400 -12.88 -29.02 4.30
CA SER A 400 -14.11 -29.79 4.05
C SER A 400 -15.34 -29.22 4.76
N ASN A 401 -15.14 -28.54 5.89
CA ASN A 401 -16.22 -27.97 6.67
C ASN A 401 -16.28 -26.44 6.44
N PRO A 402 -17.39 -25.91 5.89
CA PRO A 402 -17.54 -24.47 5.67
C PRO A 402 -17.40 -23.62 6.95
N ARG A 403 -17.68 -24.19 8.13
CA ARG A 403 -17.55 -23.48 9.42
C ARG A 403 -16.09 -23.22 9.81
N ASP A 404 -15.14 -23.92 9.19
CA ASP A 404 -13.71 -23.74 9.44
C ASP A 404 -13.08 -22.67 8.53
N THR A 405 -13.86 -22.06 7.63
CA THR A 405 -13.35 -21.11 6.65
C THR A 405 -13.37 -19.66 7.14
N ARG A 406 -14.47 -19.23 7.73
CA ARG A 406 -14.67 -17.84 8.20
C ARG A 406 -15.90 -17.72 9.09
N SER A 407 -16.01 -16.61 9.81
CA SER A 407 -17.15 -16.25 10.67
C SER A 407 -18.26 -15.50 9.92
N THR A 408 -17.97 -14.99 8.71
CA THR A 408 -18.89 -14.14 7.94
C THR A 408 -19.64 -14.92 6.85
N MET A 409 -20.74 -14.36 6.36
CA MET A 409 -21.51 -14.96 5.25
C MET A 409 -20.68 -14.99 3.98
N TYR A 410 -20.03 -13.89 3.63
CA TYR A 410 -19.20 -13.78 2.44
C TYR A 410 -17.73 -13.58 2.82
N CYS A 411 -16.83 -14.07 1.98
CA CYS A 411 -15.40 -13.83 2.12
C CYS A 411 -15.04 -12.34 1.94
N THR A 412 -15.89 -11.60 1.30
CA THR A 412 -15.73 -10.17 0.96
C THR A 412 -16.23 -9.21 2.05
N ASP A 413 -16.79 -9.73 3.15
CA ASP A 413 -17.33 -8.88 4.23
C ASP A 413 -16.28 -7.94 4.86
N ILE A 414 -14.99 -8.28 4.76
CA ILE A 414 -13.89 -7.42 5.20
C ILE A 414 -13.87 -6.07 4.48
N ALA A 415 -14.35 -5.98 3.24
CA ALA A 415 -14.41 -4.75 2.46
C ALA A 415 -15.39 -3.71 3.03
N LYS A 416 -16.35 -4.16 3.83
CA LYS A 416 -17.30 -3.28 4.52
C LYS A 416 -16.63 -2.36 5.55
N MET A 417 -15.44 -2.72 6.02
CA MET A 417 -14.61 -1.91 6.91
C MET A 417 -14.34 -0.50 6.33
N VAL A 418 -14.12 -0.43 5.02
CA VAL A 418 -13.88 0.84 4.29
C VAL A 418 -15.06 1.29 3.45
N GLN A 419 -16.23 0.69 3.67
CA GLN A 419 -17.48 0.98 2.97
C GLN A 419 -17.36 0.79 1.44
N ALA A 420 -16.55 -0.15 0.99
CA ALA A 420 -16.45 -0.50 -0.43
C ALA A 420 -17.72 -1.26 -0.88
N PRO A 421 -18.31 -0.93 -2.04
CA PRO A 421 -19.38 -1.73 -2.60
C PRO A 421 -18.86 -3.10 -3.02
N ILE A 422 -19.72 -4.12 -2.90
CA ILE A 422 -19.39 -5.50 -3.25
C ILE A 422 -20.43 -5.98 -4.27
N PHE A 423 -19.95 -6.45 -5.41
CA PHE A 423 -20.77 -7.04 -6.46
C PHE A 423 -20.44 -8.52 -6.59
N HIS A 424 -21.37 -9.37 -6.15
CA HIS A 424 -21.29 -10.81 -6.37
C HIS A 424 -21.84 -11.15 -7.74
N VAL A 425 -21.17 -12.00 -8.49
CA VAL A 425 -21.61 -12.40 -9.82
C VAL A 425 -21.32 -13.88 -10.08
N ASN A 426 -22.29 -14.56 -10.68
CA ASN A 426 -22.17 -15.94 -11.11
C ASN A 426 -21.25 -16.03 -12.34
N SER A 427 -20.16 -16.79 -12.25
CA SER A 427 -19.18 -16.95 -13.34
C SER A 427 -19.73 -17.61 -14.59
N ASP A 428 -20.85 -18.34 -14.50
CA ASP A 428 -21.49 -18.96 -15.66
C ASP A 428 -22.31 -17.99 -16.52
N ASP A 429 -22.43 -16.73 -16.08
CA ASP A 429 -23.10 -15.65 -16.82
C ASP A 429 -22.11 -14.54 -17.23
N PRO A 430 -21.42 -14.70 -18.36
CA PRO A 430 -20.38 -13.75 -18.79
C PRO A 430 -20.93 -12.36 -19.14
N GLU A 431 -22.22 -12.22 -19.52
CA GLU A 431 -22.84 -10.92 -19.73
C GLU A 431 -23.03 -10.18 -18.40
N ALA A 432 -23.48 -10.87 -17.36
CA ALA A 432 -23.54 -10.31 -16.01
C ALA A 432 -22.14 -9.95 -15.47
N VAL A 433 -21.14 -10.80 -15.73
CA VAL A 433 -19.73 -10.55 -15.37
C VAL A 433 -19.21 -9.28 -16.03
N ALA A 434 -19.42 -9.11 -17.33
CA ALA A 434 -18.99 -7.91 -18.06
C ALA A 434 -19.69 -6.64 -17.56
N PHE A 435 -20.99 -6.73 -17.27
CA PHE A 435 -21.76 -5.62 -16.70
C PHE A 435 -21.22 -5.15 -15.36
N VAL A 436 -21.03 -6.09 -14.43
CA VAL A 436 -20.47 -5.79 -13.10
C VAL A 436 -19.07 -5.22 -13.20
N THR A 437 -18.27 -5.70 -14.14
CA THR A 437 -16.90 -5.20 -14.39
C THR A 437 -16.92 -3.73 -14.77
N ARG A 438 -17.78 -3.33 -15.71
CA ARG A 438 -17.95 -1.92 -16.12
C ARG A 438 -18.44 -1.07 -14.94
N LEU A 439 -19.48 -1.53 -14.25
CA LEU A 439 -20.05 -0.83 -13.11
C LEU A 439 -19.01 -0.59 -11.99
N ALA A 440 -18.20 -1.60 -11.68
CA ALA A 440 -17.17 -1.52 -10.66
C ALA A 440 -16.07 -0.52 -11.05
N LEU A 441 -15.61 -0.55 -12.30
CA LEU A 441 -14.60 0.40 -12.78
C LEU A 441 -15.12 1.83 -12.81
N ASP A 442 -16.36 2.04 -13.27
CA ASP A 442 -17.00 3.36 -13.29
C ASP A 442 -17.15 3.93 -11.87
N TYR A 443 -17.53 3.08 -10.89
CA TYR A 443 -17.58 3.48 -9.49
C TYR A 443 -16.20 3.91 -8.95
N ARG A 444 -15.16 3.11 -9.22
CA ARG A 444 -13.78 3.45 -8.84
C ARG A 444 -13.35 4.78 -9.48
N ASN A 445 -13.67 4.98 -10.74
CA ASN A 445 -13.27 6.19 -11.46
C ASN A 445 -13.98 7.44 -10.95
N GLU A 446 -15.24 7.32 -10.58
CA GLU A 446 -16.02 8.43 -10.05
C GLU A 446 -15.61 8.81 -8.63
N PHE A 447 -15.56 7.83 -7.74
CA PHE A 447 -15.39 8.08 -6.30
C PHE A 447 -13.96 7.89 -5.80
N LYS A 448 -13.05 7.37 -6.63
CA LYS A 448 -11.64 7.10 -6.25
C LYS A 448 -11.53 6.21 -5.01
N ARG A 449 -12.40 5.22 -4.90
CA ARG A 449 -12.50 4.27 -3.78
C ARG A 449 -12.38 2.84 -4.27
N ASP A 450 -12.01 1.96 -3.34
CA ASP A 450 -11.98 0.52 -3.60
C ASP A 450 -13.39 -0.01 -3.93
N VAL A 451 -13.41 -1.02 -4.78
CA VAL A 451 -14.61 -1.78 -5.14
C VAL A 451 -14.25 -3.25 -5.23
N VAL A 452 -15.17 -4.11 -4.82
CA VAL A 452 -14.96 -5.56 -4.81
C VAL A 452 -15.92 -6.25 -5.77
N ILE A 453 -15.38 -7.15 -6.59
CA ILE A 453 -16.15 -8.08 -7.42
C ILE A 453 -15.91 -9.48 -6.89
N ASP A 454 -16.94 -10.14 -6.42
CA ASP A 454 -16.90 -11.54 -6.00
C ASP A 454 -17.36 -12.42 -7.17
N LEU A 455 -16.39 -12.94 -7.92
CA LEU A 455 -16.62 -13.86 -9.03
C LEU A 455 -16.87 -15.26 -8.48
N VAL A 456 -18.13 -15.59 -8.20
CA VAL A 456 -18.52 -16.88 -7.63
C VAL A 456 -18.44 -17.95 -8.71
N CYS A 457 -17.53 -18.88 -8.52
CA CYS A 457 -17.19 -19.91 -9.47
C CYS A 457 -17.00 -21.28 -8.79
N TYR A 458 -16.41 -22.22 -9.48
CA TYR A 458 -15.98 -23.49 -8.92
C TYR A 458 -14.57 -23.85 -9.41
N ARG A 459 -13.97 -24.86 -8.84
CA ARG A 459 -12.65 -25.36 -9.17
C ARG A 459 -12.77 -26.79 -9.71
N ARG A 460 -12.45 -27.01 -10.99
CA ARG A 460 -12.64 -28.32 -11.64
C ARG A 460 -11.67 -29.38 -11.14
N HIS A 461 -10.44 -29.03 -10.87
CA HIS A 461 -9.41 -29.90 -10.30
C HIS A 461 -9.26 -29.67 -8.80
N GLY A 462 -8.35 -30.37 -8.12
CA GLY A 462 -8.01 -30.12 -6.72
C GLY A 462 -7.35 -28.77 -6.47
N HIS A 463 -6.73 -28.60 -5.32
CA HIS A 463 -5.95 -27.37 -5.04
C HIS A 463 -4.88 -27.15 -6.12
N ASN A 464 -4.25 -28.21 -6.55
CA ASN A 464 -3.42 -28.29 -7.76
C ASN A 464 -3.67 -29.63 -8.46
N GLU A 465 -2.98 -29.91 -9.57
CA GLU A 465 -3.19 -31.06 -10.42
C GLU A 465 -2.74 -32.41 -9.79
N ALA A 466 -1.99 -32.36 -8.70
CA ALA A 466 -1.60 -33.54 -7.92
C ALA A 466 -2.58 -33.87 -6.76
N ASP A 467 -3.56 -33.00 -6.51
CA ASP A 467 -4.55 -33.16 -5.43
C ASP A 467 -5.79 -33.93 -5.91
N GLU A 468 -6.33 -34.84 -5.06
CA GLU A 468 -7.56 -35.55 -5.31
C GLU A 468 -8.71 -34.99 -4.47
N PRO A 469 -9.49 -34.05 -5.03
CA PRO A 469 -10.49 -33.32 -4.28
C PRO A 469 -11.71 -34.13 -3.86
N ASN A 470 -11.97 -35.29 -4.49
CA ASN A 470 -13.08 -36.17 -4.06
C ASN A 470 -12.87 -36.73 -2.65
N ALA A 471 -11.62 -36.79 -2.18
CA ALA A 471 -11.29 -37.27 -0.84
C ALA A 471 -11.88 -36.35 0.27
N THR A 472 -12.02 -35.05 -0.01
CA THR A 472 -12.48 -34.07 0.99
C THR A 472 -13.82 -33.39 0.64
N GLN A 473 -14.17 -33.27 -0.65
CA GLN A 473 -15.42 -32.65 -1.14
C GLN A 473 -16.17 -33.57 -2.14
N PRO A 474 -16.56 -34.76 -1.74
CA PRO A 474 -17.12 -35.74 -2.68
C PRO A 474 -18.42 -35.31 -3.37
N LEU A 475 -19.33 -34.65 -2.64
CA LEU A 475 -20.62 -34.20 -3.20
C LEU A 475 -20.43 -33.04 -4.19
N MET A 476 -19.55 -32.09 -3.86
CA MET A 476 -19.25 -30.97 -4.72
C MET A 476 -18.63 -31.43 -6.04
N TYR A 477 -17.64 -32.32 -6.00
CA TYR A 477 -16.96 -32.78 -7.20
C TYR A 477 -17.80 -33.79 -8.03
N GLN A 478 -18.79 -34.50 -7.45
CA GLN A 478 -19.79 -35.23 -8.22
C GLN A 478 -20.64 -34.28 -9.08
N LYS A 479 -20.98 -33.09 -8.55
CA LYS A 479 -21.67 -32.06 -9.33
C LYS A 479 -20.76 -31.43 -10.37
N ILE A 480 -19.56 -31.02 -10.01
CA ILE A 480 -18.57 -30.39 -10.91
C ILE A 480 -18.30 -31.30 -12.14
N LYS A 481 -18.16 -32.63 -11.94
CA LYS A 481 -17.94 -33.58 -13.05
C LYS A 481 -19.06 -33.55 -14.09
N LYS A 482 -20.29 -33.27 -13.66
CA LYS A 482 -21.48 -33.25 -14.53
C LYS A 482 -21.80 -31.84 -15.06
N HIS A 483 -21.23 -30.80 -14.44
CA HIS A 483 -21.49 -29.42 -14.79
C HIS A 483 -20.78 -29.07 -16.12
N PRO A 484 -21.49 -28.52 -17.12
CA PRO A 484 -20.85 -28.06 -18.35
C PRO A 484 -19.83 -26.96 -18.05
N THR A 485 -18.88 -26.73 -18.97
CA THR A 485 -17.95 -25.63 -18.82
C THR A 485 -18.63 -24.28 -19.08
N PRO A 486 -18.15 -23.15 -18.50
CA PRO A 486 -18.72 -21.82 -18.75
C PRO A 486 -18.79 -21.47 -20.25
N ARG A 487 -17.76 -21.83 -21.03
CA ARG A 487 -17.76 -21.70 -22.49
C ARG A 487 -18.93 -22.44 -23.16
N LYS A 488 -19.14 -23.73 -22.76
CA LYS A 488 -20.22 -24.53 -23.34
C LYS A 488 -21.59 -23.95 -22.99
N LEU A 489 -21.80 -23.61 -21.72
CA LEU A 489 -23.05 -22.99 -21.27
C LEU A 489 -23.38 -21.73 -22.08
N TYR A 490 -22.38 -20.86 -22.27
CA TYR A 490 -22.59 -19.61 -22.99
C TYR A 490 -22.80 -19.83 -24.50
N ALA A 491 -22.08 -20.77 -25.12
CA ALA A 491 -22.31 -21.16 -26.51
C ALA A 491 -23.74 -21.70 -26.72
N ASP A 492 -24.25 -22.52 -25.80
CA ASP A 492 -25.61 -23.03 -25.83
C ASP A 492 -26.65 -21.89 -25.75
N VAL A 493 -26.44 -20.92 -24.80
CA VAL A 493 -27.30 -19.74 -24.67
C VAL A 493 -27.32 -18.89 -25.93
N LEU A 494 -26.17 -18.63 -26.54
CA LEU A 494 -26.10 -17.84 -27.79
C LEU A 494 -26.75 -18.59 -28.97
N THR A 495 -26.64 -19.91 -29.00
CA THR A 495 -27.28 -20.74 -30.02
C THR A 495 -28.81 -20.72 -29.88
N GLU A 496 -29.33 -20.86 -28.65
CA GLU A 496 -30.77 -20.73 -28.39
C GLU A 496 -31.34 -19.35 -28.75
N ARG A 497 -30.55 -18.28 -28.57
CA ARG A 497 -30.92 -16.91 -28.96
C ARG A 497 -30.76 -16.65 -30.47
N GLY A 498 -30.17 -17.56 -31.23
CA GLY A 498 -29.88 -17.38 -32.66
C GLY A 498 -28.76 -16.34 -32.90
N GLU A 499 -27.90 -16.14 -31.95
CA GLU A 499 -26.79 -15.17 -32.00
C GLU A 499 -25.44 -15.82 -32.39
N CYS A 500 -25.33 -17.15 -32.26
CA CYS A 500 -24.21 -17.95 -32.71
C CYS A 500 -24.73 -19.33 -33.13
N ASP A 501 -24.09 -20.00 -34.08
CA ASP A 501 -24.36 -21.40 -34.40
C ASP A 501 -23.29 -22.35 -33.82
N LEU A 502 -23.64 -23.62 -33.74
CA LEU A 502 -22.77 -24.63 -33.12
C LEU A 502 -21.49 -24.87 -33.93
N GLU A 503 -21.55 -24.69 -35.26
CA GLU A 503 -20.40 -24.81 -36.15
C GLU A 503 -19.37 -23.73 -35.86
N THR A 504 -19.80 -22.44 -35.77
CA THR A 504 -18.97 -21.31 -35.38
C THR A 504 -18.32 -21.53 -33.98
N ALA A 505 -19.10 -21.97 -32.99
CA ALA A 505 -18.56 -22.23 -31.66
C ALA A 505 -17.49 -23.36 -31.66
N THR A 506 -17.63 -24.35 -32.52
CA THR A 506 -16.64 -25.42 -32.71
C THR A 506 -15.40 -24.94 -33.46
N GLN A 507 -15.59 -24.10 -34.47
CA GLN A 507 -14.51 -23.51 -35.24
C GLN A 507 -13.58 -22.66 -34.34
N LEU A 508 -14.13 -21.86 -33.44
CA LEU A 508 -13.33 -21.06 -32.46
C LEU A 508 -12.40 -21.94 -31.63
N VAL A 509 -12.86 -23.13 -31.21
CA VAL A 509 -12.02 -24.07 -30.44
C VAL A 509 -10.85 -24.59 -31.27
N ASN A 510 -11.09 -24.91 -32.54
CA ASN A 510 -10.06 -25.42 -33.44
C ASN A 510 -9.04 -24.30 -33.78
N GLU A 511 -9.51 -23.11 -34.12
CA GLU A 511 -8.66 -21.94 -34.41
C GLU A 511 -7.73 -21.61 -33.23
N TYR A 512 -8.26 -21.63 -32.01
CA TYR A 512 -7.45 -21.35 -30.83
C TYR A 512 -6.41 -22.45 -30.57
N ARG A 513 -6.77 -23.71 -30.75
CA ARG A 513 -5.84 -24.84 -30.66
C ARG A 513 -4.71 -24.73 -31.69
N ASP A 514 -5.05 -24.43 -32.92
CA ASP A 514 -4.07 -24.23 -33.99
C ASP A 514 -3.12 -23.06 -33.67
N ALA A 515 -3.63 -21.97 -33.10
CA ALA A 515 -2.81 -20.85 -32.63
C ALA A 515 -1.83 -21.25 -31.52
N LEU A 516 -2.23 -22.08 -30.56
CA LEU A 516 -1.34 -22.64 -29.54
C LEU A 516 -0.27 -23.54 -30.15
N ASP A 517 -0.60 -24.35 -31.17
CA ASP A 517 0.36 -25.21 -31.85
C ASP A 517 1.42 -24.42 -32.62
N HIS A 518 1.09 -23.23 -33.13
CA HIS A 518 2.04 -22.29 -33.72
C HIS A 518 2.95 -21.60 -32.70
N GLY A 519 2.55 -21.57 -31.42
CA GLY A 519 3.34 -21.03 -30.30
C GLY A 519 3.55 -19.51 -30.28
N GLU A 520 2.85 -18.77 -31.15
CA GLU A 520 2.93 -17.30 -31.21
C GLU A 520 1.89 -16.64 -30.29
N VAL A 521 2.00 -15.30 -30.11
CA VAL A 521 1.08 -14.52 -29.29
C VAL A 521 -0.36 -14.69 -29.78
N VAL A 522 -1.25 -15.09 -28.87
CA VAL A 522 -2.67 -15.37 -29.17
C VAL A 522 -3.61 -14.19 -28.91
N VAL A 523 -3.13 -13.13 -28.25
CA VAL A 523 -3.93 -11.94 -27.91
C VAL A 523 -3.92 -10.97 -29.09
N LYS A 524 -5.07 -10.73 -29.69
CA LYS A 524 -5.24 -9.87 -30.89
C LYS A 524 -4.87 -8.40 -30.59
N GLU A 525 -5.18 -7.94 -29.40
CA GLU A 525 -4.94 -6.57 -28.94
C GLU A 525 -3.50 -6.32 -28.48
N TRP A 526 -2.71 -7.37 -28.34
CA TRP A 526 -1.32 -7.26 -27.89
C TRP A 526 -0.48 -6.39 -28.83
N ARG A 527 0.37 -5.56 -28.23
CA ARG A 527 1.39 -4.76 -28.92
C ARG A 527 2.74 -5.01 -28.27
N PRO A 528 3.84 -4.94 -29.05
CA PRO A 528 5.17 -4.89 -28.48
C PRO A 528 5.24 -3.74 -27.48
N MET A 529 5.89 -3.97 -26.34
CA MET A 529 6.03 -2.97 -25.29
C MET A 529 6.72 -1.71 -25.85
N ALA A 530 6.01 -0.58 -25.85
CA ALA A 530 6.52 0.72 -26.26
C ALA A 530 7.17 1.44 -25.05
N MET A 531 7.60 2.69 -25.24
CA MET A 531 8.50 3.45 -24.36
C MET A 531 7.96 3.86 -22.98
N HIS A 532 6.97 3.21 -22.42
CA HIS A 532 6.40 3.59 -21.11
C HIS A 532 7.08 2.90 -19.92
N SER A 533 7.96 1.94 -20.16
CA SER A 533 8.73 1.29 -19.11
C SER A 533 9.86 2.20 -18.63
N VAL A 534 10.12 2.15 -17.31
CA VAL A 534 11.31 2.78 -16.72
C VAL A 534 12.55 2.07 -17.26
N ASP A 535 13.53 2.86 -17.71
CA ASP A 535 14.82 2.31 -18.17
C ASP A 535 15.66 1.89 -16.95
N TRP A 536 15.83 0.59 -16.80
CA TRP A 536 16.66 -0.02 -15.77
C TRP A 536 18.10 -0.27 -16.24
N SER A 537 18.42 -0.08 -17.52
CA SER A 537 19.73 -0.38 -18.09
C SER A 537 20.89 0.33 -17.38
N PRO A 538 20.75 1.59 -16.89
CA PRO A 538 21.81 2.25 -16.15
C PRO A 538 22.18 1.57 -14.81
N TYR A 539 21.31 0.72 -14.29
CA TYR A 539 21.46 0.09 -12.98
C TYR A 539 21.86 -1.40 -13.04
N LEU A 540 22.01 -1.95 -14.26
CA LEU A 540 22.33 -3.36 -14.47
C LEU A 540 23.84 -3.59 -14.54
N GLY A 541 24.27 -4.78 -14.09
CA GLY A 541 25.66 -5.26 -14.28
C GLY A 541 26.69 -4.58 -13.39
N HIS A 542 26.26 -3.88 -12.34
CA HIS A 542 27.17 -3.23 -11.39
C HIS A 542 27.37 -4.10 -10.15
N ASP A 543 28.61 -4.09 -9.69
CA ASP A 543 28.95 -4.67 -8.41
C ASP A 543 29.13 -3.59 -7.32
N TRP A 544 29.40 -4.05 -6.13
CA TRP A 544 29.59 -3.25 -4.94
C TRP A 544 30.71 -2.19 -5.06
N HIS A 545 31.80 -2.45 -5.81
CA HIS A 545 32.99 -1.59 -5.90
C HIS A 545 32.85 -0.47 -6.95
N ILE A 546 31.67 -0.32 -7.58
CA ILE A 546 31.44 0.76 -8.54
C ILE A 546 31.76 2.13 -7.90
N PRO A 547 32.66 2.92 -8.54
CA PRO A 547 33.00 4.24 -8.02
C PRO A 547 31.83 5.21 -8.12
N TRP A 548 31.77 6.16 -7.21
CA TRP A 548 30.78 7.22 -7.21
C TRP A 548 31.41 8.54 -6.74
N ASN A 549 30.87 9.67 -7.17
CA ASN A 549 31.31 10.97 -6.73
C ASN A 549 30.61 11.36 -5.43
N SER A 550 31.35 11.44 -4.33
CA SER A 550 30.84 11.82 -3.02
C SER A 550 30.96 13.31 -2.74
N GLU A 551 31.79 14.04 -3.50
CA GLU A 551 32.07 15.46 -3.28
C GLU A 551 30.82 16.33 -3.51
N TYR A 552 30.71 17.40 -2.72
CA TYR A 552 29.69 18.40 -2.87
C TYR A 552 30.26 19.76 -2.50
N ALA A 553 30.06 20.77 -3.34
CA ALA A 553 30.64 22.09 -3.13
C ALA A 553 30.25 22.72 -1.77
N MET A 554 31.23 23.11 -0.95
CA MET A 554 31.02 23.60 0.41
C MET A 554 30.05 24.78 0.46
N GLU A 555 30.23 25.79 -0.42
CA GLU A 555 29.36 26.96 -0.48
C GLU A 555 27.91 26.57 -0.79
N ARG A 556 27.70 25.61 -1.69
CA ARG A 556 26.36 25.12 -2.04
C ARG A 556 25.74 24.33 -0.89
N LEU A 557 26.54 23.51 -0.21
CA LEU A 557 26.07 22.74 0.96
C LEU A 557 25.64 23.70 2.09
N GLN A 558 26.40 24.77 2.34
CA GLN A 558 26.03 25.79 3.31
C GLN A 558 24.78 26.59 2.90
N ASP A 559 24.63 26.88 1.60
CA ASP A 559 23.45 27.59 1.09
C ASP A 559 22.19 26.73 1.30
N LEU A 560 22.25 25.47 0.92
CA LEU A 560 21.15 24.52 1.14
C LEU A 560 20.82 24.37 2.62
N GLY A 561 21.85 24.27 3.49
CA GLY A 561 21.68 24.18 4.93
C GLY A 561 20.95 25.40 5.51
N ARG A 562 21.27 26.62 5.07
CA ARG A 562 20.54 27.82 5.47
C ARG A 562 19.10 27.79 5.00
N ARG A 563 18.84 27.38 3.76
CA ARG A 563 17.48 27.31 3.19
C ARG A 563 16.57 26.31 3.88
N VAL A 564 17.07 25.12 4.22
CA VAL A 564 16.28 24.12 4.95
C VAL A 564 15.98 24.51 6.39
N CYS A 565 16.66 25.51 6.92
CA CYS A 565 16.36 26.09 8.23
C CYS A 565 15.41 27.31 8.17
N GLN A 566 15.00 27.75 6.98
CA GLN A 566 14.04 28.85 6.81
C GLN A 566 12.60 28.33 6.86
N TYR A 567 11.74 29.09 7.49
CA TYR A 567 10.29 28.90 7.52
C TYR A 567 9.60 30.29 7.60
N PRO A 568 8.31 30.40 7.23
CA PRO A 568 7.59 31.67 7.25
C PRO A 568 7.56 32.29 8.63
N GLU A 569 7.74 33.61 8.74
CA GLU A 569 7.71 34.34 10.01
C GLU A 569 6.38 34.18 10.78
N SER A 570 5.29 33.95 10.05
CA SER A 570 3.97 33.65 10.63
C SER A 570 3.87 32.26 11.30
N HIS A 571 4.88 31.42 11.09
CA HIS A 571 4.88 30.04 11.57
C HIS A 571 5.58 29.96 12.93
N VAL A 572 4.79 29.95 14.00
CA VAL A 572 5.31 29.90 15.37
C VAL A 572 5.62 28.46 15.75
N LEU A 573 6.88 28.15 15.98
CA LEU A 573 7.34 26.83 16.37
C LEU A 573 7.24 26.59 17.89
N HIS A 574 7.13 25.34 18.27
CA HIS A 574 7.35 24.93 19.66
C HIS A 574 8.80 25.25 20.07
N SER A 575 9.03 25.81 21.25
CA SER A 575 10.34 26.31 21.69
C SER A 575 11.49 25.28 21.57
N ARG A 576 11.22 23.99 21.82
CA ARG A 576 12.23 22.93 21.64
C ARG A 576 12.59 22.71 20.18
N VAL A 577 11.64 22.82 19.27
CA VAL A 577 11.87 22.68 17.81
C VAL A 577 12.61 23.91 17.28
N GLU A 578 12.19 25.10 17.71
CA GLU A 578 12.89 26.37 17.41
C GLU A 578 14.35 26.30 17.82
N LYS A 579 14.64 25.78 19.03
CA LYS A 579 16.01 25.59 19.50
C LYS A 579 16.82 24.65 18.60
N ILE A 580 16.22 23.56 18.12
CA ILE A 580 16.88 22.64 17.19
C ILE A 580 17.23 23.35 15.88
N TYR A 581 16.35 24.18 15.34
CA TYR A 581 16.59 24.92 14.11
C TYR A 581 17.65 26.01 14.27
N GLN A 582 17.71 26.68 15.43
CA GLN A 582 18.79 27.61 15.79
C GLN A 582 20.15 26.88 15.90
N ASP A 583 20.18 25.72 16.55
CA ASP A 583 21.39 24.89 16.64
C ASP A 583 21.85 24.43 15.24
N ARG A 584 20.94 24.08 14.35
CA ARG A 584 21.26 23.71 12.95
C ARG A 584 21.91 24.88 12.20
N LEU A 585 21.44 26.11 12.38
CA LEU A 585 22.08 27.31 11.79
C LEU A 585 23.50 27.50 12.32
N SER A 586 23.73 27.27 13.63
CA SER A 586 25.08 27.33 14.22
C SER A 586 25.98 26.18 13.70
N MET A 587 25.43 25.04 13.35
CA MET A 587 26.16 23.96 12.70
C MET A 587 26.60 24.33 11.28
N ILE A 588 25.73 24.97 10.52
CA ILE A 588 26.03 25.42 9.15
C ILE A 588 27.06 26.54 9.12
N SER A 589 27.06 27.43 10.12
CA SER A 589 28.09 28.48 10.25
C SER A 589 29.47 27.97 10.70
N GLY A 590 29.53 26.71 11.18
CA GLY A 590 30.76 26.11 11.73
C GLY A 590 31.02 26.45 13.18
N GLU A 591 30.11 27.17 13.85
CA GLU A 591 30.23 27.49 15.29
C GLU A 591 30.00 26.22 16.15
N LYS A 592 29.27 25.24 15.60
CA LYS A 592 28.95 23.99 16.23
C LYS A 592 29.18 22.84 15.24
N MET A 593 29.66 21.69 15.74
CA MET A 593 29.78 20.47 14.93
C MET A 593 28.38 19.95 14.57
N LEU A 594 28.28 19.29 13.41
CA LEU A 594 27.05 18.69 12.92
C LEU A 594 26.63 17.51 13.79
N ASP A 595 25.35 17.48 14.12
CA ASP A 595 24.69 16.30 14.67
C ASP A 595 24.08 15.41 13.56
N TRP A 596 23.55 14.27 13.96
CA TRP A 596 22.94 13.30 13.07
C TRP A 596 21.75 13.88 12.28
N GLY A 597 20.85 14.59 12.98
CA GLY A 597 19.63 15.14 12.38
C GLY A 597 19.93 16.17 11.29
N MET A 598 20.96 16.99 11.49
CA MET A 598 21.37 17.96 10.47
C MET A 598 22.07 17.31 9.30
N ALA A 599 22.94 16.33 9.52
CA ALA A 599 23.60 15.59 8.44
C ALA A 599 22.61 14.80 7.57
N GLU A 600 21.64 14.15 8.18
CA GLU A 600 20.53 13.49 7.48
C GLU A 600 19.73 14.51 6.63
N THR A 601 19.38 15.65 7.21
CA THR A 601 18.67 16.74 6.49
C THR A 601 19.46 17.27 5.31
N LEU A 602 20.79 17.46 5.45
CA LEU A 602 21.66 17.90 4.36
C LEU A 602 21.79 16.85 3.26
N ALA A 603 21.80 15.55 3.61
CA ALA A 603 21.80 14.49 2.61
C ALA A 603 20.54 14.59 1.72
N TYR A 604 19.38 14.77 2.33
CA TYR A 604 18.14 14.99 1.58
C TYR A 604 18.19 16.26 0.74
N ALA A 605 18.63 17.38 1.32
CA ALA A 605 18.70 18.65 0.62
C ALA A 605 19.59 18.59 -0.64
N THR A 606 20.73 17.91 -0.57
CA THR A 606 21.63 17.76 -1.72
C THR A 606 21.03 16.86 -2.80
N LEU A 607 20.34 15.79 -2.45
CA LEU A 607 19.66 14.94 -3.43
C LEU A 607 18.48 15.64 -4.11
N LEU A 608 17.75 16.47 -3.36
CA LEU A 608 16.68 17.31 -3.91
C LEU A 608 17.23 18.36 -4.87
N ASP A 609 18.37 18.97 -4.54
CA ASP A 609 19.10 19.89 -5.41
C ASP A 609 19.55 19.21 -6.71
N ASP A 610 19.96 17.95 -6.64
CA ASP A 610 20.27 17.07 -7.78
C ASP A 610 19.01 16.62 -8.56
N GLY A 611 17.82 17.13 -8.23
CA GLY A 611 16.55 16.82 -8.87
C GLY A 611 15.99 15.43 -8.51
N LYS A 612 16.48 14.76 -7.47
CA LYS A 612 16.03 13.44 -7.06
C LYS A 612 14.76 13.53 -6.20
N ARG A 613 13.78 12.67 -6.49
CA ARG A 613 12.61 12.49 -5.63
C ARG A 613 13.01 11.77 -4.34
N ILE A 614 12.46 12.21 -3.22
CA ILE A 614 12.63 11.54 -1.93
C ILE A 614 11.26 11.26 -1.33
N ARG A 615 11.04 10.01 -0.97
CA ARG A 615 9.86 9.54 -0.28
C ARG A 615 10.25 8.84 1.03
N ILE A 616 9.72 9.33 2.14
CA ILE A 616 9.92 8.76 3.48
C ILE A 616 8.56 8.35 4.03
N SER A 617 8.44 7.13 4.49
CA SER A 617 7.25 6.66 5.22
C SER A 617 7.63 5.83 6.44
N GLY A 618 6.75 5.79 7.40
CA GLY A 618 6.89 5.06 8.65
C GLY A 618 6.14 5.76 9.78
N GLN A 619 6.03 5.11 10.91
CA GLN A 619 5.36 5.69 12.08
C GLN A 619 6.23 6.81 12.65
N ASP A 620 5.63 7.98 12.93
CA ASP A 620 6.32 9.19 13.43
C ASP A 620 7.43 9.74 12.53
N SER A 621 7.49 9.42 11.25
CA SER A 621 8.60 9.77 10.35
C SER A 621 8.74 11.27 10.11
N GLY A 622 7.64 12.03 10.15
CA GLY A 622 7.68 13.48 9.97
C GLY A 622 8.47 14.21 11.04
N ARG A 623 8.35 13.78 12.30
CA ARG A 623 9.09 14.27 13.47
C ARG A 623 10.39 13.50 13.67
N GLY A 624 10.41 12.23 13.34
CA GLY A 624 11.34 11.22 13.80
C GLY A 624 10.97 10.69 15.19
N THR A 625 10.97 9.36 15.37
CA THR A 625 10.60 8.71 16.63
C THR A 625 11.36 9.29 17.83
N PHE A 626 12.64 9.61 17.66
CA PHE A 626 13.51 10.15 18.71
C PHE A 626 13.60 11.69 18.70
N PHE A 627 12.62 12.39 18.13
CA PHE A 627 12.56 13.84 18.14
C PHE A 627 13.79 14.50 17.46
N HIS A 628 14.28 13.92 16.36
CA HIS A 628 15.54 14.33 15.72
C HIS A 628 15.36 14.92 14.32
N ARG A 629 14.36 14.51 13.55
CA ARG A 629 14.20 14.90 12.14
C ARG A 629 13.50 16.23 11.99
N HIS A 630 12.31 16.39 12.49
CA HIS A 630 11.44 17.57 12.32
C HIS A 630 11.38 18.06 10.87
N ALA A 631 11.13 17.12 9.94
CA ALA A 631 10.91 17.46 8.54
C ALA A 631 9.56 18.17 8.31
N VAL A 632 8.60 17.96 9.21
CA VAL A 632 7.31 18.66 9.24
C VAL A 632 7.27 19.58 10.44
N LEU A 633 7.12 20.87 10.19
CA LEU A 633 6.98 21.90 11.21
C LEU A 633 5.50 22.20 11.46
N HIS A 634 5.11 22.29 12.74
CA HIS A 634 3.73 22.55 13.14
C HIS A 634 3.62 23.91 13.78
N ASN A 635 2.75 24.76 13.22
CA ASN A 635 2.46 26.08 13.74
C ASN A 635 1.65 25.99 15.04
N GLN A 636 2.16 26.58 16.11
CA GLN A 636 1.53 26.55 17.44
C GLN A 636 0.24 27.38 17.52
N ASN A 637 0.00 28.28 16.55
CA ASN A 637 -1.18 29.14 16.55
C ASN A 637 -2.41 28.49 15.89
N ASP A 638 -2.22 27.75 14.78
CA ASP A 638 -3.33 27.26 13.96
C ASP A 638 -3.18 25.79 13.52
N ALA A 639 -2.11 25.11 13.98
CA ALA A 639 -1.76 23.76 13.64
C ALA A 639 -1.47 23.51 12.14
N SER A 640 -1.29 24.59 11.33
CA SER A 640 -0.82 24.44 9.95
C SER A 640 0.58 23.83 9.92
N THR A 641 0.91 23.17 8.81
CA THR A 641 2.20 22.49 8.66
C THR A 641 3.04 23.13 7.55
N TYR A 642 4.34 23.13 7.74
CA TYR A 642 5.32 23.56 6.75
C TYR A 642 6.43 22.52 6.63
N ILE A 643 6.85 22.23 5.40
CA ILE A 643 7.90 21.24 5.10
C ILE A 643 9.06 21.98 4.42
N PRO A 644 10.13 22.37 5.14
CA PRO A 644 11.23 23.16 4.57
C PRO A 644 11.91 22.45 3.39
N LEU A 645 12.11 21.13 3.46
CA LEU A 645 12.72 20.34 2.39
C LEU A 645 11.93 20.35 1.08
N SER A 646 10.63 20.64 1.11
CA SER A 646 9.81 20.79 -0.10
C SER A 646 9.90 22.18 -0.72
N GLN A 647 10.61 23.14 -0.10
CA GLN A 647 10.62 24.56 -0.45
C GLN A 647 12.04 25.16 -0.54
N ILE A 648 13.06 24.35 -0.87
CA ILE A 648 14.46 24.82 -0.91
C ILE A 648 14.66 25.78 -2.08
N HIS A 649 14.23 25.41 -3.29
CA HIS A 649 14.25 26.26 -4.49
C HIS A 649 13.33 25.72 -5.59
N ALA A 650 13.00 26.57 -6.56
CA ALA A 650 12.27 26.16 -7.74
C ALA A 650 13.11 25.18 -8.59
N GLY A 651 12.53 24.07 -8.99
CA GLY A 651 13.19 23.04 -9.83
C GLY A 651 13.94 21.96 -9.07
N GLN A 652 13.86 21.95 -7.72
CA GLN A 652 14.31 20.82 -6.92
C GLN A 652 13.49 19.56 -7.17
N GLY A 653 14.00 18.39 -6.77
CA GLY A 653 13.23 17.15 -6.71
C GLY A 653 12.09 17.23 -5.67
N PRO A 654 11.02 16.46 -5.83
CA PRO A 654 9.94 16.38 -4.84
C PRO A 654 10.39 15.71 -3.54
N PHE A 655 9.97 16.29 -2.41
CA PHE A 655 10.16 15.70 -1.08
C PHE A 655 8.82 15.37 -0.44
N GLU A 656 8.64 14.11 -0.08
CA GLU A 656 7.43 13.61 0.57
C GLU A 656 7.78 12.86 1.86
N VAL A 657 7.07 13.17 2.92
CA VAL A 657 7.20 12.48 4.19
C VAL A 657 5.82 12.19 4.77
N PHE A 658 5.60 10.93 5.18
CA PHE A 658 4.31 10.46 5.66
C PHE A 658 4.49 9.70 6.98
N ASP A 659 3.72 10.10 7.97
CA ASP A 659 3.45 9.23 9.11
C ASP A 659 2.48 8.15 8.62
N SER A 660 2.93 6.90 8.64
CA SER A 660 2.17 5.79 8.11
C SER A 660 1.04 5.35 9.04
N VAL A 661 0.10 4.57 8.52
CA VAL A 661 -0.80 3.77 9.34
C VAL A 661 0.03 2.81 10.21
N LEU A 662 -0.53 2.36 11.33
CA LEU A 662 0.12 1.44 12.26
C LEU A 662 0.14 0.02 11.66
N SER A 663 1.05 -0.20 10.74
CA SER A 663 1.30 -1.45 10.04
C SER A 663 2.73 -1.47 9.55
N GLU A 664 3.44 -2.54 9.78
CA GLU A 664 4.78 -2.78 9.22
C GLU A 664 4.68 -3.54 7.89
N GLU A 665 3.85 -4.57 7.83
CA GLU A 665 3.78 -5.50 6.70
C GLU A 665 3.30 -4.82 5.42
N ALA A 666 2.10 -4.22 5.46
CA ALA A 666 1.54 -3.58 4.27
C ALA A 666 2.30 -2.32 3.86
N VAL A 667 2.80 -1.54 4.83
CA VAL A 667 3.56 -0.31 4.55
C VAL A 667 4.91 -0.63 3.91
N LEU A 668 5.68 -1.59 4.47
CA LEU A 668 6.96 -1.99 3.88
C LEU A 668 6.78 -2.61 2.49
N ALA A 669 5.74 -3.42 2.30
CA ALA A 669 5.42 -4.00 0.99
C ALA A 669 5.05 -2.92 -0.04
N PHE A 670 4.32 -1.88 0.37
CA PHE A 670 4.02 -0.72 -0.47
C PHE A 670 5.30 0.00 -0.90
N GLU A 671 6.19 0.31 0.05
CA GLU A 671 7.43 1.02 -0.26
C GLU A 671 8.39 0.17 -1.11
N TYR A 672 8.40 -1.15 -0.94
CA TYR A 672 9.08 -2.05 -1.88
C TYR A 672 8.50 -1.93 -3.29
N GLY A 673 7.17 -1.97 -3.42
CA GLY A 673 6.49 -1.79 -4.71
C GLY A 673 6.80 -0.43 -5.35
N TYR A 674 6.84 0.63 -4.55
CA TYR A 674 7.23 1.98 -4.99
C TYR A 674 8.67 2.01 -5.49
N ALA A 675 9.61 1.50 -4.70
CA ALA A 675 11.05 1.51 -5.04
C ALA A 675 11.39 0.68 -6.28
N THR A 676 10.65 -0.42 -6.52
CA THR A 676 10.82 -1.23 -7.75
C THR A 676 10.24 -0.58 -9.01
N ALA A 677 9.44 0.46 -8.87
CA ALA A 677 8.84 1.20 -9.98
C ALA A 677 9.49 2.58 -10.20
N GLU A 678 10.26 3.10 -9.21
CA GLU A 678 10.95 4.41 -9.27
C GLU A 678 12.43 4.28 -8.90
N PRO A 679 13.30 3.89 -9.84
CA PRO A 679 14.73 3.70 -9.55
C PRO A 679 15.53 4.98 -9.42
N SER A 680 15.03 6.13 -9.88
CA SER A 680 15.77 7.39 -9.90
C SER A 680 15.76 8.14 -8.57
N GLY A 681 14.79 7.81 -7.70
CA GLY A 681 14.56 8.44 -6.41
C GLY A 681 15.11 7.67 -5.22
N LEU A 682 14.93 8.26 -4.04
CA LEU A 682 15.20 7.65 -2.75
C LEU A 682 13.88 7.30 -2.06
N THR A 683 13.66 6.02 -1.84
CA THR A 683 12.52 5.52 -1.08
C THR A 683 13.01 4.98 0.26
N LEU A 684 12.48 5.52 1.37
CA LEU A 684 12.84 5.11 2.73
C LEU A 684 11.59 4.62 3.47
N TRP A 685 11.73 3.49 4.13
CA TRP A 685 10.82 3.06 5.17
C TRP A 685 11.54 3.09 6.53
N GLU A 686 10.97 3.79 7.50
CA GLU A 686 11.51 3.87 8.87
C GLU A 686 10.62 3.09 9.82
N ALA A 687 11.17 2.05 10.44
CA ALA A 687 10.50 1.37 11.54
C ALA A 687 10.45 2.29 12.77
N GLN A 688 9.38 2.24 13.56
CA GLN A 688 9.28 3.01 14.80
C GLN A 688 10.39 2.61 15.78
N PHE A 689 10.60 1.31 15.95
CA PHE A 689 11.82 0.65 16.43
C PHE A 689 12.13 -0.48 15.46
N GLY A 690 13.41 -0.76 15.25
CA GLY A 690 13.83 -1.87 14.38
C GLY A 690 13.30 -3.24 14.83
N ASP A 691 13.03 -3.39 16.11
CA ASP A 691 12.40 -4.57 16.72
C ASP A 691 11.08 -4.94 16.04
N PHE A 692 10.31 -3.95 15.60
CA PHE A 692 8.99 -4.17 14.99
C PHE A 692 9.03 -4.58 13.52
N ALA A 693 10.20 -4.49 12.86
CA ALA A 693 10.36 -4.93 11.48
C ALA A 693 10.03 -6.42 11.29
N ASN A 694 10.06 -7.22 12.34
CA ASN A 694 9.66 -8.63 12.30
C ASN A 694 8.17 -8.83 11.96
N GLY A 695 7.32 -7.83 12.17
CA GLY A 695 5.93 -7.82 11.69
C GLY A 695 5.81 -7.83 10.17
N ALA A 696 6.88 -7.45 9.46
CA ALA A 696 6.98 -7.45 8.00
C ALA A 696 7.95 -8.51 7.46
N GLN A 697 8.27 -9.56 8.21
CA GLN A 697 9.28 -10.55 7.85
C GLN A 697 9.01 -11.20 6.49
N VAL A 698 7.76 -11.43 6.13
CA VAL A 698 7.39 -12.00 4.82
C VAL A 698 7.82 -11.10 3.65
N VAL A 699 7.76 -9.79 3.81
CA VAL A 699 8.22 -8.82 2.81
C VAL A 699 9.73 -8.87 2.68
N ILE A 700 10.43 -8.94 3.81
CA ILE A 700 11.89 -9.04 3.87
C ILE A 700 12.37 -10.31 3.17
N ASP A 701 11.80 -11.47 3.51
CA ASP A 701 12.22 -12.77 2.98
C ASP A 701 11.82 -12.97 1.53
N GLN A 702 10.60 -12.59 1.15
CA GLN A 702 10.03 -12.96 -0.15
C GLN A 702 10.30 -11.94 -1.26
N PHE A 703 10.55 -10.68 -0.90
CA PHE A 703 10.74 -9.60 -1.87
C PHE A 703 12.12 -8.94 -1.72
N ILE A 704 12.42 -8.36 -0.56
CA ILE A 704 13.60 -7.51 -0.38
C ILE A 704 14.90 -8.30 -0.55
N SER A 705 15.03 -9.42 0.13
CA SER A 705 16.27 -10.22 0.12
C SER A 705 16.44 -11.09 -1.13
N SER A 706 15.34 -11.51 -1.76
CA SER A 706 15.35 -12.56 -2.81
C SER A 706 14.79 -12.14 -4.16
N GLY A 707 14.21 -10.94 -4.27
CA GLY A 707 13.53 -10.48 -5.50
C GLY A 707 14.47 -10.35 -6.71
N GLU A 708 15.71 -9.95 -6.51
CA GLU A 708 16.71 -9.89 -7.57
C GLU A 708 17.03 -11.30 -8.12
N GLN A 709 17.29 -12.26 -7.24
CA GLN A 709 17.67 -13.62 -7.63
C GLN A 709 16.52 -14.43 -8.24
N LYS A 710 15.31 -14.27 -7.71
CA LYS A 710 14.14 -14.99 -8.22
C LYS A 710 13.57 -14.41 -9.51
N TRP A 711 13.58 -13.09 -9.62
CA TRP A 711 12.77 -12.37 -10.62
C TRP A 711 13.56 -11.32 -11.42
N GLY A 712 14.85 -11.14 -11.14
CA GLY A 712 15.63 -10.07 -11.72
C GLY A 712 15.18 -8.66 -11.32
N ARG A 713 14.43 -8.52 -10.20
CA ARG A 713 13.85 -7.23 -9.75
C ARG A 713 14.81 -6.50 -8.85
N LEU A 714 15.43 -5.45 -9.36
CA LEU A 714 16.24 -4.53 -8.57
C LEU A 714 15.33 -3.64 -7.68
N CYS A 715 15.83 -3.27 -6.51
CA CYS A 715 15.12 -2.43 -5.56
C CYS A 715 16.10 -1.50 -4.84
N GLY A 716 15.86 -0.20 -4.89
CA GLY A 716 16.66 0.83 -4.19
C GLY A 716 16.12 1.20 -2.80
N LEU A 717 15.22 0.40 -2.22
CA LEU A 717 14.61 0.68 -0.92
C LEU A 717 15.66 0.80 0.19
N THR A 718 15.52 1.82 1.03
CA THR A 718 16.29 1.99 2.27
C THR A 718 15.39 1.72 3.46
N MET A 719 15.84 0.86 4.37
CA MET A 719 15.17 0.56 5.63
C MET A 719 15.95 1.18 6.78
N LEU A 720 15.35 2.12 7.49
CA LEU A 720 15.91 2.70 8.71
C LEU A 720 15.36 1.95 9.91
N LEU A 721 16.22 1.22 10.61
CA LEU A 721 15.86 0.34 11.70
C LEU A 721 16.54 0.80 12.99
N PRO A 722 15.85 1.57 13.86
CA PRO A 722 16.42 1.97 15.14
C PRO A 722 16.88 0.75 15.96
N HIS A 723 18.18 0.69 16.26
CA HIS A 723 18.86 -0.42 16.89
C HIS A 723 19.90 0.09 17.89
N GLY A 724 19.95 -0.47 19.06
CA GLY A 724 20.93 -0.12 20.09
C GLY A 724 20.49 -0.56 21.48
N TYR A 725 21.47 -1.00 22.27
CA TYR A 725 21.28 -1.55 23.61
C TYR A 725 21.46 -0.43 24.65
N GLU A 726 20.33 0.11 25.12
CA GLU A 726 20.28 1.29 26.01
C GLU A 726 19.43 1.06 27.27
N GLY A 727 19.23 -0.20 27.64
CA GLY A 727 18.46 -0.57 28.83
C GLY A 727 16.94 -0.38 28.68
N GLN A 728 16.43 -0.34 27.46
CA GLN A 728 15.01 -0.13 27.15
C GLN A 728 14.22 -1.45 27.04
N GLY A 729 14.83 -2.56 27.42
CA GLY A 729 14.18 -3.86 27.41
C GLY A 729 14.26 -4.62 26.08
N PRO A 730 13.63 -5.81 26.01
CA PRO A 730 13.82 -6.74 24.90
C PRO A 730 13.17 -6.32 23.58
N GLU A 731 12.23 -5.39 23.60
CA GLU A 731 11.43 -5.01 22.41
C GLU A 731 11.76 -3.61 21.88
N HIS A 732 12.82 -2.96 22.41
CA HIS A 732 13.27 -1.63 22.03
C HIS A 732 14.80 -1.55 21.92
N SER A 733 15.45 -2.66 21.57
CA SER A 733 16.90 -2.77 21.54
C SER A 733 17.42 -3.33 20.23
N SER A 734 16.78 -4.35 19.65
CA SER A 734 17.33 -5.12 18.53
C SER A 734 16.44 -5.16 17.31
N ALA A 735 16.94 -4.64 16.20
CA ALA A 735 16.36 -4.86 14.88
C ALA A 735 16.62 -6.28 14.32
N ARG A 736 17.20 -7.16 15.11
CA ARG A 736 17.57 -8.53 14.70
C ARG A 736 18.56 -8.54 13.54
N LEU A 737 19.67 -7.83 13.72
CA LEU A 737 20.78 -7.71 12.76
C LEU A 737 21.21 -9.06 12.18
N GLU A 738 21.29 -10.10 13.01
CA GLU A 738 21.65 -11.47 12.63
C GLU A 738 20.76 -12.06 11.55
N ARG A 739 19.48 -11.72 11.51
CA ARG A 739 18.52 -12.21 10.51
C ARG A 739 18.80 -11.62 9.13
N TYR A 740 19.12 -10.33 9.06
CA TYR A 740 19.51 -9.69 7.81
C TYR A 740 20.84 -10.25 7.27
N LEU A 741 21.82 -10.39 8.14
CA LEU A 741 23.11 -10.97 7.74
C LEU A 741 22.99 -12.42 7.26
N GLN A 742 22.10 -13.20 7.86
CA GLN A 742 21.81 -14.56 7.43
C GLN A 742 21.18 -14.62 6.04
N LEU A 743 20.40 -13.60 5.64
CA LEU A 743 19.78 -13.48 4.32
C LEU A 743 20.73 -12.94 3.25
N CYS A 744 21.92 -12.48 3.63
CA CYS A 744 22.89 -11.87 2.72
C CYS A 744 23.65 -12.91 1.89
N ALA A 745 23.56 -12.81 0.58
CA ALA A 745 24.35 -13.56 -0.39
C ALA A 745 24.40 -12.82 -1.72
N GLU A 746 25.43 -13.04 -2.53
CA GLU A 746 25.51 -12.56 -3.93
C GLU A 746 25.32 -11.04 -4.06
N GLN A 747 25.69 -10.29 -3.01
CA GLN A 747 25.53 -8.82 -2.92
C GLN A 747 24.06 -8.34 -3.04
N ASN A 748 23.10 -9.16 -2.63
CA ASN A 748 21.67 -8.91 -2.76
C ASN A 748 21.16 -7.70 -1.99
N MET A 749 21.83 -7.27 -0.93
CA MET A 749 21.52 -6.10 -0.13
C MET A 749 22.75 -5.51 0.55
N GLN A 750 22.61 -4.39 1.22
CA GLN A 750 23.64 -3.77 2.03
C GLN A 750 23.17 -3.73 3.48
N VAL A 751 24.04 -4.10 4.44
CA VAL A 751 23.76 -4.01 5.88
C VAL A 751 24.78 -3.09 6.51
N VAL A 752 24.31 -1.96 7.05
CA VAL A 752 25.15 -0.83 7.48
C VAL A 752 24.81 -0.44 8.93
N VAL A 753 25.83 -0.14 9.71
CA VAL A 753 25.72 0.34 11.10
C VAL A 753 26.48 1.66 11.20
N PRO A 754 25.95 2.79 10.70
CA PRO A 754 26.67 4.05 10.66
C PRO A 754 26.87 4.62 12.06
N SER A 755 28.05 5.17 12.32
CA SER A 755 28.43 5.65 13.66
C SER A 755 28.74 7.15 13.75
N THR A 756 28.67 7.90 12.64
CA THR A 756 28.87 9.35 12.66
C THR A 756 27.87 10.08 11.75
N PRO A 757 27.65 11.39 11.93
CA PRO A 757 26.83 12.22 11.03
C PRO A 757 27.32 12.19 9.58
N ALA A 758 28.63 12.25 9.34
CA ALA A 758 29.19 12.15 7.97
C ALA A 758 28.86 10.79 7.30
N GLN A 759 28.89 9.71 8.08
CA GLN A 759 28.55 8.39 7.57
C GLN A 759 27.10 8.30 7.11
N VAL A 760 26.13 8.83 7.86
CA VAL A 760 24.72 8.83 7.43
C VAL A 760 24.52 9.71 6.20
N TYR A 761 25.16 10.87 6.14
CA TYR A 761 25.11 11.76 4.97
C TYR A 761 25.58 11.03 3.71
N HIS A 762 26.77 10.47 3.73
CA HIS A 762 27.34 9.79 2.57
C HIS A 762 26.62 8.48 2.24
N MET A 763 26.16 7.75 3.22
CA MET A 763 25.38 6.52 3.03
C MET A 763 24.09 6.78 2.23
N ILE A 764 23.34 7.79 2.62
CA ILE A 764 22.09 8.19 1.96
C ILE A 764 22.35 8.64 0.53
N ARG A 765 23.35 9.51 0.33
CA ARG A 765 23.74 9.97 -1.00
C ARG A 765 24.23 8.84 -1.89
N ARG A 766 25.07 7.97 -1.36
CA ARG A 766 25.60 6.79 -2.06
C ARG A 766 24.50 5.90 -2.62
N GLN A 767 23.40 5.72 -1.88
CA GLN A 767 22.26 4.87 -2.28
C GLN A 767 21.60 5.35 -3.59
N VAL A 768 21.64 6.65 -3.86
CA VAL A 768 20.98 7.26 -5.03
C VAL A 768 21.96 7.65 -6.13
N VAL A 769 23.08 8.26 -5.76
CA VAL A 769 24.06 8.78 -6.74
C VAL A 769 24.76 7.64 -7.48
N ARG A 770 25.07 6.58 -6.78
CA ARG A 770 25.68 5.38 -7.37
C ARG A 770 24.65 4.64 -8.24
N PRO A 771 25.03 4.21 -9.48
CA PRO A 771 24.10 3.53 -10.38
C PRO A 771 23.91 2.05 -9.99
N MET A 772 23.67 1.77 -8.71
CA MET A 772 23.41 0.46 -8.16
C MET A 772 22.13 0.51 -7.32
N ARG A 773 21.15 -0.33 -7.63
CA ARG A 773 19.86 -0.36 -6.93
C ARG A 773 19.67 -1.68 -6.22
N ARG A 774 20.16 -1.75 -4.99
CA ARG A 774 19.97 -2.87 -4.06
C ARG A 774 19.50 -2.37 -2.71
N PRO A 775 18.69 -3.13 -1.97
CA PRO A 775 18.19 -2.71 -0.67
C PRO A 775 19.30 -2.32 0.29
N LEU A 776 19.07 -1.25 1.03
CA LEU A 776 19.95 -0.76 2.09
C LEU A 776 19.28 -0.93 3.44
N VAL A 777 19.83 -1.78 4.29
CA VAL A 777 19.36 -2.03 5.66
C VAL A 777 20.26 -1.28 6.61
N VAL A 778 19.71 -0.31 7.32
CA VAL A 778 20.46 0.57 8.24
C VAL A 778 20.08 0.29 9.66
N MET A 779 21.03 -0.16 10.47
CA MET A 779 20.91 -0.20 11.92
C MET A 779 21.10 1.24 12.44
N SER A 780 20.05 2.03 12.42
CA SER A 780 20.10 3.45 12.80
C SER A 780 20.20 3.58 14.31
N PRO A 781 20.99 4.54 14.82
CA PRO A 781 21.19 4.70 16.25
C PRO A 781 20.01 5.40 16.94
N LYS A 782 20.03 5.35 18.27
CA LYS A 782 19.12 6.09 19.15
C LYS A 782 19.87 7.16 19.93
N SER A 783 20.73 6.80 20.88
CA SER A 783 21.48 7.77 21.68
C SER A 783 22.54 8.52 20.88
N LEU A 784 23.15 7.91 19.87
CA LEU A 784 24.14 8.59 19.03
C LEU A 784 23.56 9.80 18.29
N LEU A 785 22.26 9.90 18.12
CA LEU A 785 21.61 11.10 17.54
C LEU A 785 22.00 12.40 18.26
N ARG A 786 22.41 12.33 19.52
CA ARG A 786 22.79 13.47 20.38
C ARG A 786 24.04 13.24 21.21
N HIS A 787 24.82 12.22 20.91
CA HIS A 787 26.03 11.90 21.66
C HIS A 787 27.11 12.96 21.42
N PRO A 788 27.76 13.51 22.48
CA PRO A 788 28.72 14.61 22.31
C PRO A 788 29.92 14.32 21.42
N LEU A 789 30.35 13.06 21.36
CA LEU A 789 31.46 12.61 20.51
C LEU A 789 31.01 12.17 19.11
N CYS A 790 29.71 11.95 18.90
CA CYS A 790 29.15 11.55 17.63
C CYS A 790 28.80 12.79 16.81
N VAL A 791 29.81 13.45 16.30
CA VAL A 791 29.70 14.70 15.54
C VAL A 791 30.61 14.65 14.31
N SER A 792 30.35 15.51 13.32
CA SER A 792 31.16 15.66 12.11
C SER A 792 31.30 17.12 11.73
N SER A 793 32.30 17.45 10.93
CA SER A 793 32.49 18.79 10.37
C SER A 793 31.76 18.95 9.04
N MET A 794 31.61 20.17 8.56
CA MET A 794 31.09 20.44 7.21
C MET A 794 32.06 19.92 6.13
N GLU A 795 33.35 19.93 6.38
CA GLU A 795 34.40 19.37 5.52
C GLU A 795 34.24 17.87 5.32
N ASP A 796 33.88 17.16 6.39
CA ASP A 796 33.62 15.71 6.33
C ASP A 796 32.45 15.40 5.37
N LEU A 797 31.46 16.30 5.29
CA LEU A 797 30.34 16.16 4.35
C LEU A 797 30.70 16.61 2.93
N ALA A 798 31.43 17.73 2.79
CA ALA A 798 31.74 18.29 1.49
C ALA A 798 32.78 17.45 0.72
N HIS A 799 33.80 16.97 1.40
CA HIS A 799 34.99 16.33 0.80
C HIS A 799 35.20 14.87 1.24
N GLY A 800 34.39 14.37 2.18
CA GLY A 800 34.44 13.00 2.65
C GLY A 800 33.76 12.02 1.71
N THR A 801 33.71 10.77 2.16
CA THR A 801 32.98 9.68 1.50
C THR A 801 32.50 8.70 2.55
N PHE A 802 31.59 7.79 2.17
CA PHE A 802 31.21 6.69 3.04
C PHE A 802 32.40 5.74 3.22
N GLN A 803 32.82 5.53 4.45
CA GLN A 803 33.88 4.62 4.83
C GLN A 803 33.29 3.31 5.37
N PRO A 804 33.43 2.19 4.67
CA PRO A 804 32.90 0.91 5.10
C PRO A 804 33.55 0.38 6.39
N ALA A 805 34.81 0.76 6.62
CA ALA A 805 35.54 0.56 7.87
C ALA A 805 36.32 1.84 8.23
N ILE A 806 36.32 2.20 9.51
CA ILE A 806 37.04 3.36 10.02
C ILE A 806 38.08 2.87 11.02
N GLY A 807 39.35 3.17 10.76
CA GLY A 807 40.48 2.83 11.62
C GLY A 807 40.51 3.63 12.92
N GLU A 808 41.58 3.43 13.66
CA GLU A 808 41.86 4.16 14.91
C GLU A 808 41.94 5.68 14.67
N ILE A 809 41.28 6.45 15.50
CA ILE A 809 41.26 7.93 15.37
C ILE A 809 42.22 8.64 16.33
N ASP A 810 42.60 7.99 17.45
CA ASP A 810 43.55 8.58 18.38
C ASP A 810 44.98 8.31 17.90
N ALA A 811 45.89 9.21 18.23
CA ALA A 811 47.28 9.13 17.82
C ALA A 811 48.05 8.07 18.67
N LEU A 812 47.77 6.79 18.46
CA LEU A 812 48.48 5.69 19.09
C LEU A 812 49.81 5.41 18.39
N ASN A 813 50.81 4.96 19.18
CA ASN A 813 52.02 4.41 18.58
C ASN A 813 51.78 2.96 18.09
N PRO A 814 51.82 2.72 16.75
CA PRO A 814 51.46 1.42 16.21
C PRO A 814 52.30 0.27 16.78
N SER A 815 53.57 0.52 17.14
CA SER A 815 54.45 -0.50 17.72
C SER A 815 54.07 -0.93 19.15
N GLN A 816 53.24 -0.13 19.85
CA GLN A 816 52.78 -0.41 21.21
C GLN A 816 51.46 -1.15 21.21
N VAL A 817 50.69 -1.11 20.11
CA VAL A 817 49.39 -1.79 20.02
C VAL A 817 49.56 -3.30 20.10
N LYS A 818 48.90 -3.92 21.05
CA LYS A 818 48.89 -5.36 21.31
C LYS A 818 47.57 -6.03 20.98
N ARG A 819 46.49 -5.27 20.96
CA ARG A 819 45.15 -5.74 20.62
C ARG A 819 44.47 -4.81 19.62
N VAL A 820 43.73 -5.40 18.71
CA VAL A 820 42.75 -4.66 17.86
C VAL A 820 41.35 -5.10 18.23
N VAL A 821 40.47 -4.15 18.56
CA VAL A 821 39.08 -4.39 18.84
C VAL A 821 38.27 -3.93 17.63
N PHE A 822 37.58 -4.85 16.97
CA PHE A 822 36.57 -4.55 15.98
C PHE A 822 35.22 -4.38 16.63
N CYS A 823 34.44 -3.38 16.25
CA CYS A 823 33.09 -3.14 16.75
C CYS A 823 32.23 -2.41 15.70
N SER A 824 30.92 -2.32 15.95
CA SER A 824 29.98 -1.55 15.14
C SER A 824 29.03 -0.74 16.03
N GLY A 825 28.65 0.46 15.58
CA GLY A 825 27.63 1.29 16.22
C GLY A 825 28.06 1.90 17.56
N LYS A 826 27.09 2.02 18.47
CA LYS A 826 27.22 2.78 19.73
C LYS A 826 28.34 2.30 20.65
N VAL A 827 28.59 1.01 20.72
CA VAL A 827 29.62 0.42 21.63
C VAL A 827 31.02 1.01 21.36
N TYR A 828 31.26 1.49 20.14
CA TYR A 828 32.49 2.21 19.84
C TYR A 828 32.77 3.36 20.79
N TYR A 829 31.78 4.17 21.09
CA TYR A 829 31.95 5.33 21.96
C TYR A 829 32.16 4.92 23.41
N ASP A 830 31.49 3.90 23.88
CA ASP A 830 31.70 3.35 25.21
C ASP A 830 33.15 2.81 25.38
N LEU A 831 33.65 2.09 24.35
CA LEU A 831 35.02 1.62 24.29
C LEU A 831 36.03 2.78 24.25
N LEU A 832 35.79 3.79 23.43
CA LEU A 832 36.67 4.94 23.26
C LEU A 832 36.79 5.75 24.56
N GLU A 833 35.67 6.05 25.20
CA GLU A 833 35.61 6.81 26.45
C GLU A 833 36.33 6.03 27.58
N GLN A 834 36.09 4.72 27.71
CA GLN A 834 36.74 3.92 28.73
C GLN A 834 38.26 3.77 28.48
N ARG A 835 38.66 3.56 27.20
CA ARG A 835 40.09 3.48 26.85
C ARG A 835 40.82 4.79 27.16
N ARG A 836 40.20 5.92 26.83
CA ARG A 836 40.75 7.26 27.15
C ARG A 836 40.81 7.53 28.64
N ALA A 837 39.76 7.13 29.39
CA ALA A 837 39.76 7.23 30.84
C ALA A 837 40.85 6.37 31.51
N ASN A 838 41.22 5.25 30.93
CA ASN A 838 42.30 4.38 31.35
C ASN A 838 43.70 4.83 30.89
N GLU A 839 43.75 5.93 30.06
CA GLU A 839 45.01 6.34 29.40
C GLU A 839 45.70 5.21 28.62
N GLN A 840 44.92 4.28 28.08
CA GLN A 840 45.38 3.05 27.46
C GLN A 840 45.87 3.25 26.02
N GLN A 841 47.10 2.83 25.71
CA GLN A 841 47.79 3.03 24.44
C GLN A 841 48.01 1.76 23.62
N ASP A 842 47.74 0.59 24.21
CA ASP A 842 48.05 -0.73 23.63
C ASP A 842 46.86 -1.43 22.97
N VAL A 843 45.70 -0.76 22.88
CA VAL A 843 44.47 -1.24 22.23
C VAL A 843 44.02 -0.24 21.15
N ALA A 844 43.98 -0.66 19.91
CA ALA A 844 43.36 0.08 18.82
C ALA A 844 41.91 -0.36 18.58
N ILE A 845 41.05 0.57 18.23
CA ILE A 845 39.63 0.31 17.97
C ILE A 845 39.33 0.60 16.50
N VAL A 846 38.79 -0.40 15.79
CA VAL A 846 38.40 -0.31 14.38
C VAL A 846 36.88 -0.48 14.26
N ARG A 847 36.22 0.50 13.64
CA ARG A 847 34.76 0.47 13.44
C ARG A 847 34.44 -0.19 12.09
N ILE A 848 33.49 -1.10 12.10
CA ILE A 848 32.93 -1.68 10.87
C ILE A 848 31.57 -1.03 10.64
N GLU A 849 31.54 -0.12 9.70
CA GLU A 849 30.34 0.67 9.35
C GLU A 849 29.43 -0.10 8.41
N GLN A 850 29.99 -1.01 7.62
CA GLN A 850 29.25 -1.90 6.73
C GLN A 850 29.63 -3.36 7.00
N LEU A 851 28.62 -4.14 7.40
CA LEU A 851 28.80 -5.57 7.68
C LEU A 851 28.60 -6.44 6.44
N TYR A 852 27.82 -5.97 5.46
CA TYR A 852 27.64 -6.66 4.20
C TYR A 852 27.35 -5.67 3.05
N PRO A 853 27.93 -5.86 1.84
CA PRO A 853 29.09 -6.73 1.59
C PRO A 853 30.26 -6.38 2.52
N PHE A 854 31.03 -7.39 2.95
CA PHE A 854 32.09 -7.18 3.94
C PHE A 854 33.30 -6.44 3.30
N PRO A 855 33.78 -5.35 3.89
CA PRO A 855 34.84 -4.52 3.34
C PRO A 855 36.22 -5.08 3.69
N LEU A 856 36.60 -6.19 3.08
CA LEU A 856 37.81 -6.93 3.42
C LEU A 856 39.08 -6.09 3.28
N GLU A 857 39.20 -5.39 2.17
CA GLU A 857 40.42 -4.59 1.86
C GLU A 857 40.55 -3.39 2.82
N GLU A 858 39.46 -2.73 3.13
CA GLU A 858 39.44 -1.58 4.06
C GLU A 858 39.76 -2.00 5.49
N VAL A 859 39.27 -3.16 5.91
CA VAL A 859 39.58 -3.71 7.25
C VAL A 859 41.05 -4.10 7.31
N GLN A 860 41.58 -4.76 6.27
CA GLN A 860 43.02 -5.09 6.19
C GLN A 860 43.88 -3.83 6.22
N ALA A 861 43.50 -2.79 5.47
CA ALA A 861 44.22 -1.52 5.46
C ALA A 861 44.21 -0.84 6.83
N ALA A 862 43.08 -0.87 7.55
CA ALA A 862 42.92 -0.27 8.87
C ALA A 862 43.82 -0.90 9.94
N ILE A 863 44.22 -2.17 9.78
CA ILE A 863 45.06 -2.90 10.76
C ILE A 863 46.51 -3.06 10.30
N ALA A 864 46.83 -2.74 9.06
CA ALA A 864 48.12 -3.04 8.44
C ALA A 864 49.35 -2.51 9.22
N ASN A 865 49.17 -1.39 9.91
CA ASN A 865 50.29 -0.75 10.66
C ASN A 865 50.56 -1.39 12.03
N TYR A 866 49.73 -2.29 12.52
CA TYR A 866 49.85 -2.88 13.86
C TYR A 866 50.57 -4.24 13.80
N THR A 867 51.89 -4.21 13.71
CA THR A 867 52.71 -5.43 13.53
C THR A 867 52.96 -6.24 14.81
N ASN A 868 52.63 -5.69 15.98
CA ASN A 868 52.86 -6.29 17.30
C ASN A 868 51.58 -6.78 17.99
N VAL A 869 50.49 -6.90 17.28
CA VAL A 869 49.22 -7.37 17.78
C VAL A 869 49.29 -8.84 18.14
N VAL A 870 48.87 -9.17 19.37
CA VAL A 870 48.82 -10.53 19.88
C VAL A 870 47.45 -11.16 19.77
N ASP A 871 46.41 -10.38 19.81
CA ASP A 871 45.02 -10.85 19.60
C ASP A 871 44.09 -9.81 18.94
N TYR A 872 43.04 -10.31 18.32
CA TYR A 872 41.96 -9.54 17.72
C TYR A 872 40.67 -9.88 18.46
N VAL A 873 39.82 -8.89 18.68
CA VAL A 873 38.55 -9.04 19.39
C VAL A 873 37.42 -8.47 18.58
N TRP A 874 36.35 -9.23 18.41
CA TRP A 874 35.07 -8.68 18.01
C TRP A 874 34.27 -8.33 19.25
N CYS A 875 33.88 -7.04 19.39
CA CYS A 875 33.05 -6.55 20.46
C CYS A 875 31.67 -6.14 19.94
N GLN A 876 30.61 -6.71 20.51
CA GLN A 876 29.23 -6.36 20.19
C GLN A 876 28.37 -6.24 21.45
N GLU A 877 27.28 -5.46 21.37
CA GLU A 877 26.30 -5.28 22.46
C GLU A 877 25.25 -6.40 22.48
N GLU A 878 24.97 -7.01 21.35
CA GLU A 878 24.04 -8.12 21.21
C GLU A 878 24.53 -9.36 21.96
N PRO A 879 23.60 -10.23 22.42
CA PRO A 879 23.98 -11.56 22.93
C PRO A 879 24.78 -12.36 21.89
N GLN A 880 25.65 -13.25 22.36
CA GLN A 880 26.57 -14.01 21.51
C GLN A 880 25.90 -14.77 20.37
N ASN A 881 24.69 -15.30 20.58
CA ASN A 881 23.90 -15.99 19.55
C ASN A 881 23.18 -15.06 18.60
N GLN A 882 23.30 -13.75 18.78
CA GLN A 882 22.67 -12.69 17.99
C GLN A 882 23.74 -11.73 17.46
N GLY A 883 23.32 -10.68 16.74
CA GLY A 883 24.25 -9.72 16.16
C GLY A 883 25.11 -10.30 15.03
N ALA A 884 26.31 -9.75 14.88
CA ALA A 884 27.19 -10.07 13.74
C ALA A 884 28.17 -11.24 14.00
N TRP A 885 28.36 -11.68 15.25
CA TRP A 885 29.41 -12.64 15.58
C TRP A 885 29.42 -13.88 14.69
N TYR A 886 28.34 -14.66 14.71
CA TYR A 886 28.31 -15.91 13.95
C TYR A 886 28.28 -15.73 12.43
N SER A 887 27.62 -14.67 11.97
CA SER A 887 27.47 -14.40 10.54
C SER A 887 28.70 -13.79 9.90
N SER A 888 29.58 -13.11 10.67
CA SER A 888 30.69 -12.34 10.13
C SER A 888 32.08 -12.83 10.58
N GLN A 889 32.20 -13.72 11.59
CA GLN A 889 33.50 -14.14 12.10
C GLN A 889 34.43 -14.74 11.04
N HIS A 890 33.91 -15.42 10.02
CA HIS A 890 34.72 -15.97 8.92
C HIS A 890 35.34 -14.85 8.08
N ASN A 891 34.67 -13.73 7.88
CA ASN A 891 35.18 -12.56 7.20
C ASN A 891 36.29 -11.87 8.00
N PHE A 892 36.08 -11.72 9.34
CA PHE A 892 37.14 -11.20 10.22
C PHE A 892 38.37 -12.09 10.24
N ARG A 893 38.17 -13.42 10.26
CA ARG A 893 39.31 -14.37 10.17
C ARG A 893 40.05 -14.27 8.85
N ALA A 894 39.39 -13.93 7.76
CA ALA A 894 40.02 -13.67 6.48
C ALA A 894 40.75 -12.31 6.45
N ALA A 895 40.34 -11.35 7.26
CA ALA A 895 40.93 -10.01 7.31
C ALA A 895 42.20 -9.94 8.18
N ILE A 896 42.32 -10.75 9.23
CA ILE A 896 43.43 -10.75 10.18
C ILE A 896 44.59 -11.65 9.68
N PRO A 897 45.83 -11.47 10.17
CA PRO A 897 46.96 -12.33 9.80
C PRO A 897 46.68 -13.81 10.04
N ALA A 898 47.17 -14.65 9.14
CA ALA A 898 47.00 -16.10 9.23
C ALA A 898 47.55 -16.65 10.54
N GLY A 899 46.72 -17.40 11.28
CA GLY A 899 47.08 -17.98 12.59
C GLY A 899 46.82 -17.04 13.78
N ALA A 900 46.40 -15.79 13.56
CA ALA A 900 45.97 -14.90 14.63
C ALA A 900 44.66 -15.37 15.26
N ASP A 901 44.55 -15.16 16.59
CA ASP A 901 43.32 -15.50 17.33
C ASP A 901 42.27 -14.38 17.22
N LEU A 902 41.02 -14.77 16.95
CA LEU A 902 39.87 -13.87 17.00
C LEU A 902 38.99 -14.25 18.18
N LYS A 903 38.92 -13.39 19.17
CA LYS A 903 38.12 -13.54 20.39
C LYS A 903 36.80 -12.82 20.29
N TYR A 904 35.89 -13.15 21.17
CA TYR A 904 34.56 -12.50 21.33
C TYR A 904 34.53 -11.76 22.68
N ALA A 905 34.07 -10.51 22.66
CA ALA A 905 33.68 -9.73 23.82
C ALA A 905 32.24 -9.24 23.67
N GLY A 906 31.38 -9.64 24.58
CA GLY A 906 29.97 -9.28 24.48
C GLY A 906 29.11 -9.97 25.54
N ARG A 907 27.79 -9.83 25.40
CA ARG A 907 26.84 -10.48 26.30
C ARG A 907 26.82 -11.99 26.07
N PRO A 908 26.53 -12.78 27.11
CA PRO A 908 26.33 -14.22 26.96
C PRO A 908 25.13 -14.50 26.04
N ALA A 909 25.09 -15.71 25.49
CA ALA A 909 23.96 -16.16 24.66
C ALA A 909 22.65 -16.06 25.44
N SER A 910 21.59 -15.59 24.81
CA SER A 910 20.28 -15.36 25.41
C SER A 910 19.17 -15.63 24.42
N ALA A 911 18.05 -16.18 24.89
CA ALA A 911 16.83 -16.33 24.13
C ALA A 911 16.11 -14.98 23.94
N SER A 912 16.24 -14.06 24.88
CA SER A 912 15.75 -12.68 24.76
C SER A 912 16.81 -11.78 24.12
N PRO A 913 16.44 -10.83 23.26
CA PRO A 913 17.41 -9.93 22.63
C PRO A 913 18.12 -9.02 23.65
N ALA A 914 17.44 -8.59 24.70
CA ALA A 914 17.99 -7.72 25.73
C ALA A 914 17.37 -8.00 27.11
N VAL A 915 18.05 -7.55 28.17
CA VAL A 915 17.55 -7.65 29.54
C VAL A 915 16.51 -6.55 29.83
N GLY A 916 15.54 -6.88 30.69
CA GLY A 916 14.46 -5.96 31.05
C GLY A 916 14.82 -4.94 32.15
N TYR A 917 15.93 -5.15 32.88
CA TYR A 917 16.30 -4.31 34.02
C TYR A 917 17.54 -3.46 33.69
N MET A 918 17.46 -2.14 33.90
CA MET A 918 18.56 -1.21 33.67
C MET A 918 19.82 -1.59 34.46
N SER A 919 19.69 -2.01 35.72
CA SER A 919 20.82 -2.42 36.55
C SER A 919 21.59 -3.61 35.98
N VAL A 920 20.87 -4.56 35.37
CA VAL A 920 21.49 -5.73 34.73
C VAL A 920 22.16 -5.31 33.45
N HIS A 921 21.48 -4.45 32.64
CA HIS A 921 22.04 -3.86 31.44
C HIS A 921 23.37 -3.17 31.71
N MET A 922 23.43 -2.26 32.70
CA MET A 922 24.64 -1.51 33.05
C MET A 922 25.77 -2.44 33.49
N LYS A 923 25.44 -3.49 34.25
CA LYS A 923 26.44 -4.48 34.68
C LYS A 923 27.03 -5.24 33.48
N GLN A 924 26.19 -5.66 32.56
CA GLN A 924 26.63 -6.38 31.36
C GLN A 924 27.41 -5.47 30.41
N GLN A 925 26.97 -4.21 30.23
CA GLN A 925 27.65 -3.21 29.39
C GLN A 925 29.06 -2.95 29.91
N LYS A 926 29.20 -2.74 31.21
CA LYS A 926 30.53 -2.57 31.86
C LYS A 926 31.42 -3.80 31.64
N ALA A 927 30.88 -4.99 31.84
CA ALA A 927 31.64 -6.24 31.71
C ALA A 927 32.16 -6.47 30.29
N LEU A 928 31.33 -6.23 29.26
CA LEU A 928 31.79 -6.43 27.88
C LEU A 928 32.86 -5.41 27.45
N ILE A 929 32.77 -4.16 27.93
CA ILE A 929 33.78 -3.13 27.66
C ILE A 929 35.10 -3.51 28.34
N GLU A 930 35.05 -3.92 29.61
CA GLU A 930 36.24 -4.39 30.33
C GLU A 930 36.88 -5.60 29.66
N ASP A 931 36.10 -6.59 29.21
CA ASP A 931 36.56 -7.77 28.49
C ASP A 931 37.25 -7.41 27.15
N ALA A 932 36.65 -6.48 26.41
CA ALA A 932 37.21 -6.02 25.13
C ALA A 932 38.57 -5.30 25.32
N LEU A 933 38.73 -4.49 26.37
CA LEU A 933 39.88 -3.63 26.55
C LEU A 933 41.01 -4.30 27.38
N THR A 934 40.71 -5.33 28.17
CA THR A 934 41.71 -5.99 29.02
C THR A 934 42.54 -6.99 28.22
N LEU A 935 43.87 -6.78 28.15
CA LEU A 935 44.79 -7.76 27.60
C LEU A 935 44.88 -8.98 28.54
N ALA A 936 44.75 -10.18 27.96
CA ALA A 936 44.79 -11.43 28.69
C ALA A 936 46.20 -11.75 29.17
#